data_7eb03dddde812d0c05be3cf5733caa26
#
_entry.id   7eb03dddde812d0c05be3cf5733caa26
#
_cell.length_a   1.000
_cell.length_b   1.000
_cell.length_c   1.000
_cell.angle_alpha   90.00
_cell.angle_beta   90.00
_cell.angle_gamma   90.00
#
_symmetry.space_group_name_H-M   'P 1'
#
loop_
_entity.id
_entity.type
_entity.pdbx_description
1 polymer ?
#
loop_
_entity_poly.entity_id
_entity_poly.type
_entity_poly.pdbx_seq_one_letter_code
_entity_poly.pdbx_strand_id
1 'polypeptide(L)'
;MKTRFNLTKTLAFSALVAVFFAPSTLIAADDDEADVEEVVVTGSRIKRDSINSAQVITTITAEDIEQSQALITADALRLSTYNTFGSSPPTAGNSAMSNTTISLRGLGGGRTLVLMDGRRLPGSPHLGGAGAANINMIPTVSVDRIEIQPDGASAIYGSDAIAGVVNVITKKGFDGMDIQVRMGDRSRDDGTESSLSMLFGSTNEKGYITVALEHDERDEIYLKDRWYTAARAADGNGDGVIDLYFETYGLSWYSRNLADPVTGNIAAAPTCEGNIDGSTTPWWGPNFGGAAFGQPATTTGSYPGAQPRGICGYAWADIMVQDAGLFRDTITANVEHEINDSLTFYSRATFVRNESVGRYAPPAARYPGILPSDPANPYDVNVTGYWRWTEIGNRGMHFVDQASDWVGEITWDAADNVEVSVSHQVNKFYGTDIGRYYLSYAGLDSNLYNETPFGSEDGLYALSATTVVEYDNHYEKTDIIAQISDIFELPGGPVDIVVGYEGFDNNYSAQYDKHSEGGLVGGSAGNSGAGTRAVDSYFGEILLPVFAGVELNAAVRSDDYDDVGSNDSFKVGVLWEGNRGTMVKFNVGEGFRAPTMDTLYGVTTFSANTATDFLACANAGISQSACASKQVSTLITSNPNLGAESSDSTTFSISQDMGELTPALNNLSLRLDWFNIEMEDLISSVSTQDVLYSDFTNGNLLTGNYEYYDATGLKGDGSAAGAPVGTGTSATCPADATYYKRLGVSPALYTIRSCANGRIDYVGASYANQGKYEVEGYDIFVDYTVELGGGDLDVTLEYSHIEDYGGAPFIGSDAHQNNAGFNGLPENRYNLILNYTWGDYGIGVTNRHIGDFAFNSNCASQEAGGLCTKEGPYQDKYDTIDIQARANFGKYGTISIGVINASDKDPLADKGGVNYDVYTGLYDNRGKITYVRWKLSL
;
A
#
# COMPACT_ATOMS: atom_id res chain seq x y z
N MET A 1 -13.26 -7.94 -24.48
CA MET A 1 -13.42 -6.97 -25.60
C MET A 1 -12.01 -6.68 -26.06
N LYS A 2 -11.61 -7.12 -27.25
CA LYS A 2 -10.23 -6.90 -27.75
C LYS A 2 -10.07 -5.40 -27.97
N THR A 3 -9.30 -4.75 -27.10
CA THR A 3 -8.93 -3.34 -27.26
C THR A 3 -8.00 -3.25 -28.44
N ARG A 4 -8.50 -2.72 -29.55
CA ARG A 4 -7.65 -2.34 -30.68
C ARG A 4 -6.86 -1.12 -30.26
N PHE A 5 -5.54 -1.24 -30.30
CA PHE A 5 -4.61 -0.13 -30.23
C PHE A 5 -5.14 1.07 -31.02
N ASN A 6 -5.50 2.13 -30.35
CA ASN A 6 -6.12 3.28 -30.98
C ASN A 6 -5.03 4.28 -31.39
N LEU A 7 -4.31 3.92 -32.45
CA LEU A 7 -3.22 4.72 -33.05
C LEU A 7 -3.61 6.19 -33.26
N THR A 8 -4.90 6.48 -33.32
CA THR A 8 -5.45 7.83 -33.51
C THR A 8 -5.36 8.70 -32.25
N LYS A 9 -5.41 8.12 -31.05
CA LYS A 9 -5.22 8.88 -29.79
C LYS A 9 -3.75 9.21 -29.57
N THR A 10 -2.86 8.25 -29.86
CA THR A 10 -1.40 8.43 -29.78
C THR A 10 -0.92 9.49 -30.79
N LEU A 11 -1.49 9.52 -32.00
CA LEU A 11 -1.16 10.53 -33.01
C LEU A 11 -1.70 11.94 -32.69
N ALA A 12 -2.81 12.06 -31.95
CA ALA A 12 -3.32 13.35 -31.49
C ALA A 12 -2.40 13.96 -30.41
N PHE A 13 -1.80 13.13 -29.55
CA PHE A 13 -0.81 13.58 -28.57
C PHE A 13 0.49 14.04 -29.23
N SER A 14 0.94 13.31 -30.25
CA SER A 14 2.15 13.66 -31.03
C SER A 14 2.00 14.95 -31.86
N ALA A 15 0.79 15.30 -32.26
CA ALA A 15 0.53 16.51 -33.05
C ALA A 15 0.57 17.81 -32.22
N LEU A 16 0.36 17.74 -30.91
CA LEU A 16 0.45 18.90 -30.00
C LEU A 16 1.89 19.35 -29.77
N VAL A 17 2.86 18.42 -29.85
CA VAL A 17 4.30 18.66 -29.63
C VAL A 17 4.95 19.36 -30.82
N ALA A 18 4.44 19.15 -32.03
CA ALA A 18 5.05 19.71 -33.26
C ALA A 18 4.88 21.25 -33.45
N VAL A 19 4.10 21.91 -32.58
CA VAL A 19 3.82 23.36 -32.74
C VAL A 19 4.83 24.24 -32.00
N PHE A 20 5.64 23.69 -31.11
CA PHE A 20 6.54 24.50 -30.24
C PHE A 20 8.03 24.56 -30.67
N PHE A 21 8.46 23.84 -31.72
CA PHE A 21 9.88 23.78 -32.08
C PHE A 21 10.17 24.26 -33.50
N ALA A 22 10.67 25.48 -33.61
CA ALA A 22 11.44 25.91 -34.80
C ALA A 22 12.91 25.56 -34.58
N PRO A 23 13.63 25.00 -35.57
CA PRO A 23 14.99 24.53 -35.36
C PRO A 23 15.95 25.69 -35.18
N SER A 24 16.61 25.75 -34.01
CA SER A 24 17.84 26.53 -33.83
C SER A 24 19.02 25.66 -34.24
N THR A 25 19.95 26.24 -34.97
CA THR A 25 21.13 25.59 -35.51
C THR A 25 22.07 25.10 -34.40
N LEU A 26 22.32 23.80 -34.38
CA LEU A 26 23.29 23.12 -33.51
C LEU A 26 24.72 23.64 -33.77
N ILE A 27 25.36 24.13 -32.73
CA ILE A 27 26.81 24.35 -32.65
C ILE A 27 27.32 23.31 -31.65
N ALA A 28 28.24 22.47 -32.07
CA ALA A 28 28.91 21.50 -31.22
C ALA A 28 29.81 22.24 -30.21
N ALA A 29 29.69 21.96 -28.95
CA ALA A 29 30.56 22.43 -27.88
C ALA A 29 31.67 21.42 -27.61
N ASP A 30 32.87 21.90 -27.36
CA ASP A 30 34.05 21.14 -26.94
C ASP A 30 33.90 20.73 -25.46
N ASP A 31 34.44 19.56 -25.11
CA ASP A 31 34.54 19.04 -23.75
C ASP A 31 35.42 19.94 -22.88
N ASP A 32 34.81 20.75 -22.00
CA ASP A 32 35.49 21.37 -20.89
C ASP A 32 35.12 20.64 -19.60
N GLU A 33 36.10 20.47 -18.68
CA GLU A 33 35.96 19.82 -17.36
C GLU A 33 34.75 20.41 -16.60
N ALA A 34 33.78 19.56 -16.31
CA ALA A 34 32.62 19.94 -15.51
C ALA A 34 33.07 20.36 -14.10
N ASP A 35 32.71 21.60 -13.73
CA ASP A 35 32.74 22.01 -12.33
C ASP A 35 31.92 21.01 -11.50
N VAL A 36 32.46 20.59 -10.35
CA VAL A 36 31.77 19.67 -9.44
C VAL A 36 30.57 20.42 -8.87
N GLU A 37 29.38 20.08 -9.33
CA GLU A 37 28.14 20.67 -8.89
C GLU A 37 27.89 20.29 -7.42
N GLU A 38 27.71 21.28 -6.52
CA GLU A 38 27.34 21.03 -5.11
C GLU A 38 26.04 20.23 -5.03
N VAL A 39 26.07 19.06 -4.38
CA VAL A 39 24.93 18.14 -4.30
C VAL A 39 24.37 18.13 -2.87
N VAL A 40 23.07 18.29 -2.73
CA VAL A 40 22.36 17.96 -1.49
C VAL A 40 22.15 16.46 -1.43
N VAL A 41 22.80 15.81 -0.47
CA VAL A 41 22.67 14.38 -0.22
C VAL A 41 21.40 14.15 0.62
N THR A 42 20.58 13.16 0.26
CA THR A 42 19.38 12.81 1.04
C THR A 42 19.73 12.56 2.52
N GLY A 43 18.94 13.12 3.43
CA GLY A 43 19.17 13.09 4.88
C GLY A 43 20.03 14.20 5.44
N SER A 44 20.37 15.20 4.62
CA SER A 44 20.98 16.46 5.03
C SER A 44 20.38 17.61 4.24
N ARG A 45 20.38 18.82 4.80
CA ARG A 45 20.05 20.06 4.09
C ARG A 45 21.30 20.85 3.72
N ILE A 46 22.49 20.41 4.15
CA ILE A 46 23.76 21.04 3.86
C ILE A 46 24.21 20.59 2.48
N LYS A 47 24.40 21.55 1.56
CA LYS A 47 25.04 21.34 0.26
C LYS A 47 26.53 21.07 0.47
N ARG A 48 27.10 20.11 -0.25
CA ARG A 48 28.51 19.78 -0.16
C ARG A 48 29.06 19.20 -1.47
N ASP A 49 30.37 19.30 -1.66
CA ASP A 49 31.06 18.73 -2.82
C ASP A 49 31.25 17.20 -2.73
N SER A 50 31.02 16.63 -1.55
CA SER A 50 31.25 15.21 -1.31
C SER A 50 29.94 14.45 -1.08
N ILE A 51 29.75 13.32 -1.79
CA ILE A 51 28.67 12.37 -1.55
C ILE A 51 28.84 11.64 -0.20
N ASN A 52 30.03 11.64 0.40
CA ASN A 52 30.29 11.02 1.70
C ASN A 52 29.60 11.81 2.80
N SER A 53 28.64 11.18 3.47
CA SER A 53 27.93 11.76 4.61
C SER A 53 27.81 10.76 5.74
N ALA A 54 27.52 11.23 6.95
CA ALA A 54 27.21 10.36 8.07
C ALA A 54 25.97 9.50 7.83
N GLN A 55 25.11 9.91 6.87
CA GLN A 55 23.89 9.20 6.54
C GLN A 55 24.18 7.90 5.75
N VAL A 56 23.41 6.85 6.01
CA VAL A 56 23.44 5.60 5.23
C VAL A 56 22.49 5.77 4.07
N ILE A 57 23.02 5.78 2.84
CA ILE A 57 22.21 5.99 1.62
C ILE A 57 22.53 4.89 0.63
N THR A 58 21.52 4.38 -0.03
CA THR A 58 21.62 3.49 -1.19
C THR A 58 21.01 4.18 -2.38
N THR A 59 21.73 4.18 -3.49
CA THR A 59 21.31 4.81 -4.75
C THR A 59 20.90 3.74 -5.75
N ILE A 60 19.74 3.93 -6.37
CA ILE A 60 19.26 3.18 -7.54
C ILE A 60 19.35 4.16 -8.71
N THR A 61 20.25 3.94 -9.65
CA THR A 61 20.48 4.82 -10.81
C THR A 61 19.40 4.62 -11.90
N ALA A 62 19.30 5.55 -12.84
CA ALA A 62 18.46 5.37 -14.03
C ALA A 62 18.84 4.09 -14.82
N GLU A 63 20.13 3.72 -14.85
CA GLU A 63 20.57 2.48 -15.47
C GLU A 63 20.10 1.26 -14.71
N ASP A 64 20.12 1.26 -13.37
CA ASP A 64 19.59 0.18 -12.53
C ASP A 64 18.08 0.01 -12.73
N ILE A 65 17.33 1.12 -12.85
CA ILE A 65 15.91 1.09 -13.18
C ILE A 65 15.69 0.43 -14.55
N GLU A 66 16.49 0.80 -15.55
CA GLU A 66 16.43 0.22 -16.88
C GLU A 66 16.81 -1.28 -16.87
N GLN A 67 17.81 -1.66 -16.08
CA GLN A 67 18.27 -3.04 -15.93
C GLN A 67 17.29 -3.89 -15.09
N SER A 68 16.59 -3.29 -14.14
CA SER A 68 15.56 -3.99 -13.35
C SER A 68 14.37 -4.45 -14.20
N GLN A 69 14.27 -3.97 -15.44
CA GLN A 69 13.22 -4.29 -16.41
C GLN A 69 11.83 -3.77 -15.99
N ALA A 70 11.79 -2.90 -15.00
CA ALA A 70 10.57 -2.29 -14.51
C ALA A 70 9.83 -1.50 -15.61
N LEU A 71 8.50 -1.53 -15.58
CA LEU A 71 7.69 -0.70 -16.47
C LEU A 71 7.66 0.74 -15.96
N ILE A 72 7.45 0.89 -14.66
CA ILE A 72 7.32 2.17 -13.96
C ILE A 72 8.21 2.22 -12.71
N THR A 73 8.49 3.41 -12.21
CA THR A 73 9.30 3.64 -10.99
C THR A 73 8.82 2.83 -9.79
N ALA A 74 7.50 2.69 -9.63
CA ALA A 74 6.91 1.90 -8.56
C ALA A 74 7.32 0.42 -8.63
N ASP A 75 7.42 -0.17 -9.83
CA ASP A 75 7.87 -1.55 -9.99
C ASP A 75 9.35 -1.69 -9.58
N ALA A 76 10.22 -0.74 -9.95
CA ALA A 76 11.63 -0.74 -9.57
C ALA A 76 11.82 -0.67 -8.04
N LEU A 77 11.13 0.24 -7.39
CA LEU A 77 11.17 0.40 -5.93
C LEU A 77 10.70 -0.86 -5.18
N ARG A 78 9.66 -1.53 -5.69
CA ARG A 78 9.15 -2.77 -5.09
C ARG A 78 10.14 -3.93 -5.17
N LEU A 79 11.08 -3.89 -6.10
CA LEU A 79 12.14 -4.89 -6.26
C LEU A 79 13.31 -4.68 -5.29
N SER A 80 13.45 -3.50 -4.68
CA SER A 80 14.48 -3.22 -3.68
C SER A 80 14.36 -4.17 -2.47
N THR A 81 15.49 -4.59 -1.92
CA THR A 81 15.56 -5.45 -0.74
C THR A 81 15.06 -4.74 0.52
N TYR A 82 15.13 -3.42 0.59
CA TYR A 82 14.54 -2.61 1.66
C TYR A 82 13.01 -2.68 1.72
N ASN A 83 12.36 -2.96 0.59
CA ASN A 83 10.91 -3.19 0.51
C ASN A 83 10.59 -4.65 0.82
N THR A 84 10.80 -5.07 2.05
CA THR A 84 10.69 -6.47 2.46
C THR A 84 9.27 -7.00 2.36
N PHE A 85 8.29 -6.26 2.89
CA PHE A 85 6.85 -6.54 2.83
C PHE A 85 6.06 -5.27 3.20
N GLY A 86 4.72 -5.32 3.20
CA GLY A 86 3.86 -4.21 3.65
C GLY A 86 3.67 -3.08 2.62
N SER A 87 4.20 -3.20 1.41
CA SER A 87 3.85 -2.31 0.29
C SER A 87 2.54 -2.75 -0.36
N SER A 88 1.76 -1.79 -0.86
CA SER A 88 0.52 -2.07 -1.58
C SER A 88 0.75 -1.97 -3.08
N PRO A 89 0.59 -3.05 -3.85
CA PRO A 89 0.49 -2.99 -5.30
C PRO A 89 -0.91 -2.55 -5.73
N PRO A 90 -1.15 -2.17 -6.99
CA PRO A 90 -2.48 -1.86 -7.52
C PRO A 90 -3.32 -3.13 -7.64
N THR A 91 -3.87 -3.58 -6.51
CA THR A 91 -4.74 -4.77 -6.45
C THR A 91 -6.20 -4.38 -6.50
N ALA A 92 -6.99 -5.09 -7.32
CA ALA A 92 -8.44 -4.99 -7.27
C ALA A 92 -8.94 -5.49 -5.90
N GLY A 93 -9.96 -4.85 -5.34
CA GLY A 93 -10.55 -5.29 -4.09
C GLY A 93 -10.34 -4.36 -2.90
N ASN A 94 -9.56 -3.31 -3.06
CA ASN A 94 -9.40 -2.29 -2.04
C ASN A 94 -9.89 -0.92 -2.51
N SER A 95 -10.06 0.00 -1.59
CA SER A 95 -10.46 1.38 -1.85
C SER A 95 -9.35 2.26 -2.44
N ALA A 96 -8.16 1.72 -2.63
CA ALA A 96 -6.99 2.42 -3.14
C ALA A 96 -6.37 1.68 -4.33
N MET A 97 -7.21 1.14 -5.20
CA MET A 97 -6.80 0.28 -6.33
C MET A 97 -5.82 0.95 -7.30
N SER A 98 -5.91 2.28 -7.46
CA SER A 98 -5.00 3.08 -8.30
C SER A 98 -3.65 3.38 -7.65
N ASN A 99 -3.46 3.02 -6.37
CA ASN A 99 -2.29 3.40 -5.61
C ASN A 99 -1.26 2.28 -5.51
N THR A 100 0.00 2.67 -5.57
CA THR A 100 1.14 1.82 -5.23
C THR A 100 1.96 2.54 -4.15
N THR A 101 2.31 1.82 -3.09
CA THR A 101 3.12 2.37 -1.99
C THR A 101 4.42 1.61 -1.86
N ILE A 102 5.41 2.23 -1.22
CA ILE A 102 6.64 1.61 -0.77
C ILE A 102 6.63 1.49 0.75
N SER A 103 7.14 0.40 1.27
CA SER A 103 7.25 0.14 2.71
C SER A 103 8.67 -0.27 3.03
N LEU A 104 9.48 0.67 3.51
CA LEU A 104 10.83 0.35 3.95
C LEU A 104 10.76 -0.52 5.22
N ARG A 105 11.49 -1.64 5.20
CA ARG A 105 11.61 -2.59 6.32
C ARG A 105 10.25 -3.11 6.86
N GLY A 106 9.21 -3.08 6.02
CA GLY A 106 7.89 -3.57 6.40
C GLY A 106 7.09 -2.65 7.32
N LEU A 107 7.56 -1.45 7.65
CA LEU A 107 6.89 -0.54 8.59
C LEU A 107 5.66 0.17 8.03
N GLY A 108 5.34 -0.07 6.75
CA GLY A 108 4.17 0.47 6.06
C GLY A 108 4.47 1.76 5.30
N GLY A 109 3.68 2.00 4.25
CA GLY A 109 3.86 3.17 3.38
C GLY A 109 3.64 4.50 4.08
N GLY A 110 2.83 4.56 5.12
CA GLY A 110 2.60 5.77 5.90
C GLY A 110 3.74 6.16 6.85
N ARG A 111 4.77 5.32 7.00
CA ARG A 111 5.99 5.57 7.77
C ARG A 111 7.23 5.66 6.90
N THR A 112 7.04 5.61 5.58
CA THR A 112 8.07 5.79 4.56
C THR A 112 7.80 7.10 3.83
N LEU A 113 8.65 8.09 4.05
CA LEU A 113 8.52 9.39 3.38
C LEU A 113 9.04 9.31 1.95
N VAL A 114 8.21 9.73 1.00
CA VAL A 114 8.61 9.84 -0.41
C VAL A 114 8.80 11.30 -0.78
N LEU A 115 9.94 11.60 -1.38
CA LEU A 115 10.31 12.93 -1.87
C LEU A 115 10.53 12.89 -3.39
N MET A 116 10.39 14.04 -4.02
CA MET A 116 10.81 14.30 -5.39
C MET A 116 11.64 15.58 -5.42
N ASP A 117 12.91 15.46 -5.75
CA ASP A 117 13.92 16.53 -5.64
C ASP A 117 13.96 17.19 -4.24
N GLY A 118 13.94 16.35 -3.19
CA GLY A 118 13.96 16.82 -1.80
C GLY A 118 12.64 17.42 -1.30
N ARG A 119 11.58 17.49 -2.11
CA ARG A 119 10.26 18.01 -1.77
C ARG A 119 9.28 16.88 -1.51
N ARG A 120 8.51 16.99 -0.41
CA ARG A 120 7.52 15.98 -0.02
C ARG A 120 6.52 15.71 -1.14
N LEU A 121 6.33 14.45 -1.49
CA LEU A 121 5.19 14.02 -2.26
C LEU A 121 4.03 13.79 -1.29
N PRO A 122 2.94 14.57 -1.38
CA PRO A 122 1.85 14.46 -0.44
C PRO A 122 1.21 13.07 -0.42
N GLY A 123 0.68 12.69 0.74
CA GLY A 123 -0.06 11.44 0.89
C GLY A 123 -1.29 11.39 -0.02
N SER A 124 -1.57 10.20 -0.53
CA SER A 124 -2.76 9.97 -1.36
C SER A 124 -4.04 10.13 -0.54
N PRO A 125 -5.05 10.87 -1.02
CA PRO A 125 -6.32 10.97 -0.33
C PRO A 125 -7.08 9.65 -0.24
N HIS A 126 -6.82 8.69 -1.12
CA HIS A 126 -7.35 7.31 -0.98
C HIS A 126 -6.82 6.60 0.28
N LEU A 127 -5.70 7.07 0.82
CA LEU A 127 -5.02 6.53 1.99
C LEU A 127 -5.05 7.51 3.17
N GLY A 128 -6.06 8.38 3.23
CA GLY A 128 -6.30 9.27 4.36
C GLY A 128 -5.63 10.64 4.30
N GLY A 129 -5.17 11.09 3.14
CA GLY A 129 -4.70 12.46 2.90
C GLY A 129 -3.32 12.82 3.46
N ALA A 130 -2.92 12.30 4.61
CA ALA A 130 -1.56 12.41 5.15
C ALA A 130 -0.92 11.03 5.36
N GLY A 131 -1.44 10.02 4.66
CA GLY A 131 -0.92 8.67 4.68
C GLY A 131 0.21 8.46 3.65
N ALA A 132 0.31 7.23 3.13
CA ALA A 132 1.36 6.89 2.15
C ALA A 132 1.20 7.67 0.83
N ALA A 133 2.31 8.08 0.25
CA ALA A 133 2.34 8.65 -1.08
C ALA A 133 2.05 7.58 -2.16
N ASN A 134 1.35 7.96 -3.22
CA ASN A 134 1.16 7.13 -4.39
C ASN A 134 2.36 7.26 -5.34
N ILE A 135 3.23 6.25 -5.37
CA ILE A 135 4.43 6.28 -6.23
C ILE A 135 4.13 6.11 -7.73
N ASN A 136 2.89 5.78 -8.13
CA ASN A 136 2.47 5.86 -9.53
C ASN A 136 2.45 7.30 -10.06
N MET A 137 2.50 8.31 -9.18
CA MET A 137 2.57 9.72 -9.55
C MET A 137 3.97 10.17 -10.01
N ILE A 138 4.99 9.30 -9.94
CA ILE A 138 6.37 9.61 -10.31
C ILE A 138 6.65 9.20 -11.75
N PRO A 139 6.99 10.14 -12.66
CA PRO A 139 7.33 9.82 -14.05
C PRO A 139 8.69 9.14 -14.15
N THR A 140 8.73 7.94 -14.71
CA THR A 140 9.95 7.10 -14.76
C THR A 140 11.05 7.68 -15.66
N VAL A 141 10.67 8.23 -16.81
CA VAL A 141 11.63 8.78 -17.79
C VAL A 141 12.38 10.01 -17.28
N SER A 142 11.77 10.74 -16.31
CA SER A 142 12.40 11.91 -15.69
C SER A 142 13.37 11.56 -14.56
N VAL A 143 13.38 10.30 -14.10
CA VAL A 143 14.22 9.89 -12.97
C VAL A 143 15.69 9.81 -13.42
N ASP A 144 16.56 10.47 -12.69
CA ASP A 144 18.01 10.35 -12.77
C ASP A 144 18.51 9.24 -11.84
N ARG A 145 18.08 9.30 -10.58
CA ARG A 145 18.35 8.29 -9.56
C ARG A 145 17.33 8.34 -8.44
N ILE A 146 17.29 7.28 -7.66
CA ILE A 146 16.51 7.20 -6.43
C ILE A 146 17.47 6.98 -5.29
N GLU A 147 17.41 7.84 -4.29
CA GLU A 147 18.19 7.73 -3.06
C GLU A 147 17.30 7.20 -1.94
N ILE A 148 17.70 6.09 -1.34
CA ILE A 148 17.00 5.46 -0.22
C ILE A 148 17.84 5.63 1.03
N GLN A 149 17.30 6.33 2.02
CA GLN A 149 17.84 6.41 3.37
C GLN A 149 16.98 5.54 4.27
N PRO A 150 17.43 4.34 4.67
CA PRO A 150 16.60 3.36 5.39
C PRO A 150 16.68 3.53 6.92
N ASP A 151 16.76 4.76 7.41
CA ASP A 151 16.78 5.08 8.84
C ASP A 151 15.93 6.34 9.13
N GLY A 152 15.62 6.58 10.41
CA GLY A 152 14.83 7.73 10.83
C GLY A 152 15.40 9.06 10.37
N ALA A 153 14.58 9.90 9.75
CA ALA A 153 14.97 11.19 9.19
C ALA A 153 14.00 12.33 9.53
N SER A 154 13.19 12.19 10.58
CA SER A 154 12.21 13.21 10.96
C SER A 154 12.85 14.53 11.37
N ALA A 155 14.07 14.55 11.92
CA ALA A 155 14.81 15.77 12.24
C ALA A 155 15.17 16.61 11.00
N ILE A 156 15.15 16.02 9.79
CA ILE A 156 15.43 16.71 8.54
C ILE A 156 14.13 17.04 7.78
N TYR A 157 13.17 16.08 7.75
CA TYR A 157 12.01 16.14 6.85
C TYR A 157 10.65 16.20 7.56
N GLY A 158 10.63 16.09 8.91
CA GLY A 158 9.40 16.08 9.72
C GLY A 158 8.70 14.72 9.73
N SER A 159 7.40 14.74 9.92
CA SER A 159 6.54 13.55 10.05
C SER A 159 6.74 12.54 8.92
N ASP A 160 6.42 11.27 9.18
CA ASP A 160 6.36 10.12 8.25
C ASP A 160 7.72 9.51 7.86
N ALA A 161 8.85 10.11 8.28
CA ALA A 161 10.19 9.61 8.01
C ALA A 161 10.71 8.67 9.13
N ILE A 162 9.86 7.78 9.64
CA ILE A 162 10.22 6.79 10.70
C ILE A 162 11.03 5.64 10.12
N ALA A 163 10.50 4.99 9.08
CA ALA A 163 11.15 3.85 8.40
C ALA A 163 12.28 4.30 7.48
N GLY A 164 12.28 5.57 7.12
CA GLY A 164 13.24 6.17 6.22
C GLY A 164 12.62 7.04 5.14
N VAL A 165 13.48 7.42 4.19
CA VAL A 165 13.15 8.34 3.09
C VAL A 165 13.49 7.68 1.76
N VAL A 166 12.61 7.85 0.78
CA VAL A 166 12.84 7.56 -0.64
C VAL A 166 12.79 8.89 -1.39
N ASN A 167 13.93 9.38 -1.86
CA ASN A 167 14.02 10.63 -2.60
C ASN A 167 14.29 10.33 -4.07
N VAL A 168 13.35 10.71 -4.92
CA VAL A 168 13.46 10.57 -6.38
C VAL A 168 14.04 11.85 -6.94
N ILE A 169 15.25 11.77 -7.46
CA ILE A 169 15.96 12.88 -8.10
C ILE A 169 15.65 12.87 -9.59
N THR A 170 15.20 13.99 -10.11
CA THR A 170 14.88 14.12 -11.53
C THR A 170 16.09 14.59 -12.34
N LYS A 171 16.11 14.22 -13.62
CA LYS A 171 17.16 14.62 -14.56
C LYS A 171 17.18 16.14 -14.74
N LYS A 172 18.35 16.70 -14.50
CA LYS A 172 18.66 18.12 -14.67
C LYS A 172 19.68 18.28 -15.79
N GLY A 173 19.72 19.42 -16.44
CA GLY A 173 20.75 19.75 -17.43
C GLY A 173 20.81 18.81 -18.65
N PHE A 174 19.73 18.08 -18.95
CA PHE A 174 19.70 17.20 -20.13
C PHE A 174 19.68 18.05 -21.42
N ASP A 175 20.54 17.70 -22.40
CA ASP A 175 20.59 18.33 -23.71
C ASP A 175 20.36 17.29 -24.79
N GLY A 176 19.35 17.49 -25.67
CA GLY A 176 18.96 16.57 -26.70
C GLY A 176 17.56 15.99 -26.57
N MET A 177 17.37 14.79 -27.11
CA MET A 177 16.09 14.09 -27.11
C MET A 177 16.28 12.57 -26.93
N ASP A 178 15.63 12.00 -25.92
CA ASP A 178 15.47 10.55 -25.76
C ASP A 178 14.06 10.14 -26.10
N ILE A 179 13.91 9.07 -26.89
CA ILE A 179 12.62 8.40 -27.15
C ILE A 179 12.78 6.95 -26.75
N GLN A 180 11.84 6.43 -25.97
CA GLN A 180 11.82 5.03 -25.60
C GLN A 180 10.44 4.42 -25.83
N VAL A 181 10.43 3.21 -26.40
CA VAL A 181 9.23 2.38 -26.55
C VAL A 181 9.51 1.02 -25.93
N ARG A 182 8.63 0.56 -25.07
CA ARG A 182 8.68 -0.77 -24.47
C ARG A 182 7.36 -1.49 -24.72
N MET A 183 7.42 -2.77 -25.08
CA MET A 183 6.27 -3.66 -25.23
C MET A 183 6.58 -4.98 -24.56
N GLY A 184 5.72 -5.45 -23.70
CA GLY A 184 5.82 -6.72 -22.99
C GLY A 184 4.58 -7.58 -23.19
N ASP A 185 4.78 -8.89 -23.28
CA ASP A 185 3.73 -9.89 -23.45
C ASP A 185 3.88 -10.97 -22.38
N ARG A 186 2.76 -11.30 -21.71
CA ARG A 186 2.73 -12.32 -20.68
C ARG A 186 2.55 -13.70 -21.30
N SER A 187 3.33 -14.67 -20.83
CA SER A 187 3.35 -16.05 -21.39
C SER A 187 2.02 -16.80 -21.31
N ARG A 188 1.06 -16.26 -20.55
CA ARG A 188 -0.22 -16.91 -20.25
C ARG A 188 -1.38 -16.39 -21.10
N ASP A 189 -1.10 -15.60 -22.14
CA ASP A 189 -2.09 -14.97 -23.03
C ASP A 189 -3.15 -14.14 -22.27
N ASP A 190 -2.80 -13.59 -21.12
CA ASP A 190 -3.70 -12.89 -20.21
C ASP A 190 -3.45 -11.37 -20.15
N GLY A 191 -2.65 -10.84 -21.05
CA GLY A 191 -2.49 -9.41 -21.22
C GLY A 191 -1.08 -8.97 -21.58
N THR A 192 -0.97 -7.70 -21.84
CA THR A 192 0.22 -6.99 -22.31
C THR A 192 0.56 -5.83 -21.39
N GLU A 193 1.79 -5.33 -21.55
CA GLU A 193 2.21 -4.06 -20.96
C GLU A 193 2.98 -3.25 -21.99
N SER A 194 2.81 -1.94 -21.99
CA SER A 194 3.52 -1.06 -22.91
C SER A 194 3.85 0.29 -22.27
N SER A 195 4.94 0.90 -22.73
CA SER A 195 5.33 2.25 -22.37
C SER A 195 5.87 2.99 -23.59
N LEU A 196 5.49 4.25 -23.71
CA LEU A 196 6.08 5.23 -24.62
C LEU A 196 6.53 6.42 -23.78
N SER A 197 7.81 6.73 -23.81
CA SER A 197 8.35 7.89 -23.11
C SER A 197 9.25 8.73 -24.00
N MET A 198 9.28 10.04 -23.73
CA MET A 198 10.08 11.02 -24.42
C MET A 198 10.66 11.99 -23.40
N LEU A 199 11.94 12.29 -23.56
CA LEU A 199 12.66 13.30 -22.79
C LEU A 199 13.27 14.28 -23.76
N PHE A 200 13.03 15.56 -23.53
CA PHE A 200 13.61 16.66 -24.31
C PHE A 200 14.33 17.58 -23.36
N GLY A 201 15.45 18.12 -23.78
CA GLY A 201 16.15 19.10 -22.99
C GLY A 201 16.98 20.03 -23.84
N SER A 202 17.33 21.16 -23.25
CA SER A 202 18.30 22.09 -23.80
C SER A 202 19.00 22.82 -22.67
N THR A 203 20.31 22.92 -22.76
CA THR A 203 21.16 23.57 -21.78
C THR A 203 21.89 24.75 -22.41
N ASN A 204 22.25 25.74 -21.61
CA ASN A 204 23.13 26.82 -21.98
C ASN A 204 23.88 27.32 -20.74
N GLU A 205 24.80 28.29 -20.89
CA GLU A 205 25.60 28.87 -19.79
C GLU A 205 24.79 29.44 -18.61
N LYS A 206 23.47 29.64 -18.75
CA LYS A 206 22.61 30.23 -17.75
C LYS A 206 21.53 29.31 -17.21
N GLY A 207 21.56 28.04 -17.58
CA GLY A 207 20.59 27.09 -17.06
C GLY A 207 20.06 26.15 -18.13
N TYR A 208 18.98 25.44 -17.78
CA TYR A 208 18.42 24.38 -18.63
C TYR A 208 16.88 24.38 -18.58
N ILE A 209 16.31 23.69 -19.56
CA ILE A 209 14.93 23.22 -19.56
C ILE A 209 14.92 21.74 -19.93
N THR A 210 14.20 20.94 -19.16
CA THR A 210 13.98 19.51 -19.45
C THR A 210 12.49 19.23 -19.40
N VAL A 211 11.94 18.49 -20.40
CA VAL A 211 10.54 18.12 -20.47
C VAL A 211 10.45 16.61 -20.70
N ALA A 212 9.74 15.92 -19.85
CA ALA A 212 9.47 14.49 -19.90
C ALA A 212 7.98 14.22 -20.18
N LEU A 213 7.70 13.30 -21.09
CA LEU A 213 6.35 12.80 -21.43
C LEU A 213 6.37 11.29 -21.33
N GLU A 214 5.34 10.72 -20.69
CA GLU A 214 5.26 9.26 -20.55
C GLU A 214 3.80 8.79 -20.62
N HIS A 215 3.60 7.66 -21.32
CA HIS A 215 2.34 6.95 -21.41
C HIS A 215 2.58 5.47 -21.14
N ASP A 216 1.94 4.92 -20.12
CA ASP A 216 2.06 3.53 -19.71
C ASP A 216 0.71 2.85 -19.69
N GLU A 217 0.68 1.60 -20.13
CA GLU A 217 -0.50 0.76 -20.14
C GLU A 217 -0.13 -0.65 -19.64
N ARG A 218 -0.96 -1.20 -18.77
CA ARG A 218 -0.86 -2.58 -18.28
C ARG A 218 -2.25 -3.17 -18.17
N ASP A 219 -2.48 -4.32 -18.81
CA ASP A 219 -3.74 -5.04 -18.72
C ASP A 219 -3.96 -5.64 -17.32
N GLU A 220 -5.22 -5.79 -16.92
CA GLU A 220 -5.62 -6.47 -15.70
C GLU A 220 -5.31 -7.98 -15.72
N ILE A 221 -5.16 -8.59 -14.53
CA ILE A 221 -5.03 -10.03 -14.33
C ILE A 221 -6.24 -10.55 -13.58
N TYR A 222 -6.95 -11.54 -14.14
CA TYR A 222 -8.06 -12.19 -13.47
C TYR A 222 -7.59 -13.35 -12.60
N LEU A 223 -8.27 -13.58 -11.47
CA LEU A 223 -7.98 -14.71 -10.59
C LEU A 223 -8.07 -16.06 -11.31
N LYS A 224 -9.03 -16.23 -12.23
CA LYS A 224 -9.21 -17.45 -13.02
C LYS A 224 -8.03 -17.78 -13.95
N ASP A 225 -7.22 -16.78 -14.30
CA ASP A 225 -6.09 -16.93 -15.22
C ASP A 225 -4.84 -17.50 -14.51
N ARG A 226 -4.95 -17.77 -13.22
CA ARG A 226 -3.91 -18.39 -12.39
C ARG A 226 -4.46 -19.62 -11.70
N TRP A 227 -3.83 -20.77 -11.90
CA TRP A 227 -4.28 -22.05 -11.31
C TRP A 227 -4.36 -21.99 -9.79
N TYR A 228 -3.52 -21.16 -9.15
CA TYR A 228 -3.43 -21.02 -7.70
C TYR A 228 -4.49 -20.06 -7.12
N THR A 229 -5.10 -19.22 -7.94
CA THR A 229 -6.20 -18.30 -7.56
C THR A 229 -7.54 -18.66 -8.22
N ALA A 230 -7.56 -19.58 -9.21
CA ALA A 230 -8.78 -20.05 -9.83
C ALA A 230 -9.68 -20.81 -8.86
N ALA A 231 -10.98 -20.73 -9.07
CA ALA A 231 -11.95 -21.47 -8.28
C ALA A 231 -11.73 -22.98 -8.40
N ARG A 232 -11.71 -23.67 -7.29
CA ARG A 232 -11.54 -25.15 -7.23
C ARG A 232 -12.23 -25.74 -6.01
N ALA A 233 -12.59 -27.00 -6.14
CA ALA A 233 -13.14 -27.79 -5.06
C ALA A 233 -12.65 -29.24 -5.20
N ALA A 234 -12.35 -29.89 -4.10
CA ALA A 234 -11.96 -31.29 -4.05
C ALA A 234 -12.44 -31.90 -2.73
N ASP A 235 -13.00 -33.11 -2.81
CA ASP A 235 -13.33 -33.89 -1.63
C ASP A 235 -12.02 -34.47 -1.05
N GLY A 236 -11.45 -33.75 -0.10
CA GLY A 236 -10.14 -34.06 0.49
C GLY A 236 -10.20 -35.18 1.54
N ASN A 237 -11.35 -35.35 2.17
CA ASN A 237 -11.57 -36.39 3.19
C ASN A 237 -12.20 -37.66 2.63
N GLY A 238 -12.71 -37.68 1.38
CA GLY A 238 -13.27 -38.81 0.69
C GLY A 238 -14.65 -39.26 1.18
N ASP A 239 -15.42 -38.39 1.83
CA ASP A 239 -16.76 -38.72 2.34
C ASP A 239 -17.88 -38.50 1.30
N GLY A 240 -17.54 -38.04 0.10
CA GLY A 240 -18.46 -37.75 -0.99
C GLY A 240 -19.15 -36.40 -0.89
N VAL A 241 -18.72 -35.56 0.03
CA VAL A 241 -19.24 -34.20 0.26
C VAL A 241 -18.07 -33.25 0.26
N ILE A 242 -18.19 -32.12 -0.45
CA ILE A 242 -17.17 -31.08 -0.45
C ILE A 242 -17.56 -30.00 0.58
N ASP A 243 -16.74 -29.80 1.59
CA ASP A 243 -16.95 -28.77 2.60
C ASP A 243 -16.53 -27.41 2.07
N LEU A 244 -17.51 -26.50 1.96
CA LEU A 244 -17.37 -25.23 1.25
C LEU A 244 -16.29 -24.29 1.81
N TYR A 245 -15.82 -24.49 3.01
CA TYR A 245 -14.77 -23.66 3.63
C TYR A 245 -13.44 -24.36 3.78
N PHE A 246 -13.42 -25.68 3.80
CA PHE A 246 -12.23 -26.46 4.08
C PHE A 246 -11.66 -27.14 2.84
N GLU A 247 -12.51 -27.37 1.85
CA GLU A 247 -12.17 -28.16 0.64
C GLU A 247 -12.39 -27.37 -0.64
N THR A 248 -12.58 -26.05 -0.53
CA THR A 248 -12.77 -25.18 -1.68
C THR A 248 -11.87 -23.95 -1.63
N TYR A 249 -11.56 -23.43 -2.79
CA TYR A 249 -10.88 -22.16 -2.98
C TYR A 249 -11.64 -21.33 -4.01
N GLY A 250 -11.71 -19.99 -3.77
CA GLY A 250 -12.36 -19.07 -4.71
C GLY A 250 -13.89 -19.20 -4.80
N LEU A 251 -14.51 -19.90 -3.84
CA LEU A 251 -15.95 -20.07 -3.74
C LEU A 251 -16.52 -19.39 -2.50
N SER A 252 -17.78 -19.03 -2.58
CA SER A 252 -18.54 -18.54 -1.43
C SER A 252 -19.87 -19.25 -1.33
N TRP A 253 -20.40 -19.31 -0.12
CA TRP A 253 -21.73 -19.88 0.15
C TRP A 253 -22.87 -18.88 -0.08
N TYR A 254 -22.60 -17.57 -0.14
CA TYR A 254 -23.56 -16.61 -0.67
C TYR A 254 -23.69 -16.83 -2.17
N SER A 255 -24.77 -17.50 -2.56
CA SER A 255 -24.96 -18.00 -3.89
C SER A 255 -26.45 -18.03 -4.24
N ARG A 256 -27.05 -19.21 -4.32
CA ARG A 256 -28.48 -19.43 -4.52
C ARG A 256 -28.99 -20.34 -3.42
N ASN A 257 -28.96 -19.85 -2.18
CA ASN A 257 -29.40 -20.60 -1.01
C ASN A 257 -30.62 -19.94 -0.34
N LEU A 258 -31.54 -20.78 0.17
CA LEU A 258 -32.75 -20.37 0.85
C LEU A 258 -32.78 -20.92 2.29
N ALA A 259 -33.31 -20.15 3.20
CA ALA A 259 -33.65 -20.65 4.52
C ALA A 259 -35.05 -21.32 4.46
N ASP A 260 -35.14 -22.56 4.94
CA ASP A 260 -36.42 -23.23 5.12
C ASP A 260 -37.31 -22.43 6.12
N PRO A 261 -38.55 -22.09 5.74
CA PRO A 261 -39.39 -21.20 6.53
C PRO A 261 -39.87 -21.82 7.86
N VAL A 262 -39.72 -23.13 8.03
CA VAL A 262 -40.14 -23.85 9.25
C VAL A 262 -38.96 -24.16 10.16
N THR A 263 -37.88 -24.71 9.58
CA THR A 263 -36.71 -25.18 10.35
C THR A 263 -35.60 -24.13 10.44
N GLY A 264 -35.60 -23.14 9.56
CA GLY A 264 -34.51 -22.17 9.40
C GLY A 264 -33.24 -22.75 8.75
N ASN A 265 -33.23 -24.00 8.38
CA ASN A 265 -32.10 -24.64 7.73
C ASN A 265 -31.86 -24.06 6.35
N ILE A 266 -30.57 -23.87 6.00
CA ILE A 266 -30.17 -23.30 4.72
C ILE A 266 -29.95 -24.46 3.72
N ALA A 267 -30.53 -24.34 2.54
CA ALA A 267 -30.36 -25.30 1.45
C ALA A 267 -30.31 -24.60 0.09
N ALA A 268 -29.72 -25.26 -0.91
CA ALA A 268 -29.66 -24.77 -2.28
C ALA A 268 -31.07 -24.54 -2.85
N ALA A 269 -31.26 -23.39 -3.49
CA ALA A 269 -32.48 -23.11 -4.25
C ALA A 269 -32.62 -24.03 -5.47
N PRO A 270 -33.86 -24.25 -5.98
CA PRO A 270 -34.06 -25.01 -7.21
C PRO A 270 -33.28 -24.49 -8.43
N THR A 271 -32.99 -23.21 -8.46
CA THR A 271 -32.22 -22.53 -9.50
C THR A 271 -30.71 -22.58 -9.30
N CYS A 272 -30.23 -23.36 -8.34
CA CYS A 272 -28.80 -23.62 -8.22
C CYS A 272 -28.36 -24.54 -9.36
N GLU A 273 -27.75 -23.98 -10.37
CA GLU A 273 -27.17 -24.69 -11.51
C GLU A 273 -25.65 -24.58 -11.43
N GLY A 274 -24.94 -25.67 -11.75
CA GLY A 274 -23.48 -25.65 -11.77
C GLY A 274 -22.90 -27.05 -11.75
N ASN A 275 -21.60 -27.12 -11.94
CA ASN A 275 -20.85 -28.34 -12.04
C ASN A 275 -19.72 -28.36 -11.00
N ILE A 276 -19.59 -29.44 -10.28
CA ILE A 276 -18.49 -29.68 -9.32
C ILE A 276 -17.15 -29.86 -10.05
N ASP A 277 -17.16 -30.15 -11.34
CA ASP A 277 -15.98 -30.43 -12.17
C ASP A 277 -15.23 -29.20 -12.67
N GLY A 278 -15.56 -28.01 -12.16
CA GLY A 278 -14.87 -26.79 -12.54
C GLY A 278 -15.23 -26.26 -13.92
N SER A 279 -16.42 -26.60 -14.43
CA SER A 279 -16.92 -25.96 -15.65
C SER A 279 -17.03 -24.44 -15.44
N THR A 280 -16.97 -23.68 -16.54
CA THR A 280 -16.93 -22.21 -16.58
C THR A 280 -18.18 -21.50 -16.03
N THR A 281 -19.12 -22.23 -15.45
CA THR A 281 -20.31 -21.67 -14.80
C THR A 281 -19.96 -21.22 -13.38
N PRO A 282 -20.34 -19.99 -12.98
CA PRO A 282 -20.04 -19.45 -11.67
C PRO A 282 -20.79 -20.17 -10.53
N TRP A 283 -21.72 -21.08 -10.85
CA TRP A 283 -22.50 -21.87 -9.90
C TRP A 283 -21.92 -23.26 -9.74
N TRP A 284 -21.61 -23.63 -8.51
CA TRP A 284 -21.18 -24.97 -8.16
C TRP A 284 -22.33 -25.72 -7.49
N GLY A 285 -22.57 -26.93 -7.91
CA GLY A 285 -23.77 -27.70 -7.64
C GLY A 285 -24.19 -27.85 -6.18
N PRO A 286 -25.35 -28.43 -5.93
CA PRO A 286 -26.02 -28.43 -4.63
C PRO A 286 -25.46 -29.46 -3.63
N ASN A 287 -24.25 -29.98 -3.83
CA ASN A 287 -23.67 -31.05 -2.99
C ASN A 287 -22.60 -30.56 -2.01
N PHE A 288 -22.48 -29.25 -1.77
CA PHE A 288 -21.55 -28.74 -0.78
C PHE A 288 -22.11 -28.87 0.64
N GLY A 289 -21.28 -29.32 1.56
CA GLY A 289 -21.56 -29.31 2.99
C GLY A 289 -21.54 -27.91 3.57
N GLY A 290 -22.42 -27.67 4.51
CA GLY A 290 -22.49 -26.40 5.24
C GLY A 290 -21.84 -26.49 6.61
N ALA A 291 -20.67 -27.07 6.77
CA ALA A 291 -20.01 -27.32 8.05
C ALA A 291 -19.86 -26.05 8.91
N ALA A 292 -19.61 -24.89 8.30
CA ALA A 292 -19.56 -23.60 8.99
C ALA A 292 -20.89 -23.21 9.68
N PHE A 293 -22.00 -23.87 9.31
CA PHE A 293 -23.32 -23.67 9.91
C PHE A 293 -23.80 -24.91 10.68
N GLY A 294 -22.95 -25.89 10.88
CA GLY A 294 -23.32 -27.15 11.54
C GLY A 294 -24.35 -27.98 10.78
N GLN A 295 -24.47 -27.77 9.47
CA GLN A 295 -25.47 -28.39 8.61
C GLN A 295 -24.83 -29.46 7.71
N PRO A 296 -25.27 -30.70 7.75
CA PRO A 296 -24.82 -31.71 6.77
C PRO A 296 -25.30 -31.31 5.37
N ALA A 297 -24.54 -31.71 4.34
CA ALA A 297 -24.84 -31.48 2.92
C ALA A 297 -26.22 -32.03 2.48
N THR A 298 -26.81 -32.87 3.28
CA THR A 298 -28.06 -33.59 3.00
C THR A 298 -29.22 -33.16 3.87
N THR A 299 -29.36 -31.88 4.23
CA THR A 299 -30.55 -31.41 4.91
C THR A 299 -31.78 -31.57 4.01
N THR A 300 -32.70 -32.41 4.41
CA THR A 300 -34.02 -32.49 3.78
C THR A 300 -34.82 -31.27 4.21
N GLY A 301 -35.24 -30.44 3.26
CA GLY A 301 -36.19 -29.38 3.55
C GLY A 301 -37.48 -29.97 4.15
N SER A 302 -38.15 -29.27 5.04
CA SER A 302 -39.40 -29.68 5.66
C SER A 302 -40.61 -29.63 4.73
N TYR A 303 -40.41 -29.28 3.47
CA TYR A 303 -41.48 -29.14 2.47
C TYR A 303 -41.82 -30.47 1.84
N PRO A 304 -43.11 -30.84 1.65
CA PRO A 304 -43.49 -32.05 0.98
C PRO A 304 -42.91 -32.13 -0.43
N GLY A 305 -42.04 -33.15 -0.64
CA GLY A 305 -41.32 -33.34 -1.91
C GLY A 305 -39.93 -32.71 -1.98
N ALA A 306 -39.44 -32.09 -0.93
CA ALA A 306 -38.07 -31.59 -0.87
C ALA A 306 -37.07 -32.73 -0.97
N GLN A 307 -36.21 -32.67 -1.99
CA GLN A 307 -35.06 -33.59 -2.11
C GLN A 307 -33.95 -33.14 -1.12
N PRO A 308 -33.11 -34.07 -0.67
CA PRO A 308 -31.88 -33.65 0.04
C PRO A 308 -31.12 -32.65 -0.82
N ARG A 309 -30.91 -31.45 -0.32
CA ARG A 309 -30.21 -30.40 -1.03
C ARG A 309 -29.07 -29.92 -0.15
N GLY A 310 -27.85 -30.01 -0.65
CA GLY A 310 -26.71 -29.39 -0.06
C GLY A 310 -26.76 -27.85 -0.21
N ILE A 311 -25.67 -27.21 0.03
CA ILE A 311 -25.49 -25.76 -0.19
C ILE A 311 -25.01 -25.49 -1.60
N CYS A 312 -25.48 -24.43 -2.22
CA CYS A 312 -25.02 -23.93 -3.50
C CYS A 312 -23.80 -23.04 -3.31
N GLY A 313 -22.71 -23.34 -3.99
CA GLY A 313 -21.51 -22.49 -4.03
C GLY A 313 -21.51 -21.53 -5.21
N TYR A 314 -20.78 -20.45 -5.11
CA TYR A 314 -20.53 -19.49 -6.18
C TYR A 314 -19.04 -19.24 -6.36
N ALA A 315 -18.53 -19.44 -7.57
CA ALA A 315 -17.12 -19.23 -7.92
C ALA A 315 -16.85 -17.74 -8.18
N TRP A 316 -16.60 -17.00 -7.12
CA TRP A 316 -16.26 -15.55 -7.24
C TRP A 316 -14.91 -15.34 -7.92
N ALA A 317 -13.97 -16.26 -7.76
CA ALA A 317 -12.66 -16.19 -8.39
C ALA A 317 -12.70 -16.25 -9.93
N ASP A 318 -13.75 -16.82 -10.53
CA ASP A 318 -13.89 -16.84 -11.99
C ASP A 318 -14.20 -15.46 -12.59
N ILE A 319 -14.58 -14.51 -11.75
CA ILE A 319 -15.06 -13.18 -12.15
C ILE A 319 -14.09 -12.08 -11.76
N MET A 320 -13.44 -12.22 -10.61
CA MET A 320 -12.66 -11.11 -10.02
C MET A 320 -11.34 -10.88 -10.74
N VAL A 321 -10.97 -9.60 -10.82
CA VAL A 321 -9.63 -9.14 -11.15
C VAL A 321 -8.76 -9.21 -9.89
N GLN A 322 -7.54 -9.70 -10.03
CA GLN A 322 -6.52 -9.70 -8.99
C GLN A 322 -5.67 -8.43 -9.07
N ASP A 323 -4.95 -8.25 -10.17
CA ASP A 323 -4.15 -7.07 -10.40
C ASP A 323 -4.93 -6.11 -11.30
N ALA A 324 -5.11 -4.89 -10.84
CA ALA A 324 -5.86 -3.88 -11.56
C ALA A 324 -5.14 -3.46 -12.84
N GLY A 325 -5.91 -3.16 -13.88
CA GLY A 325 -5.40 -2.50 -15.08
C GLY A 325 -4.89 -1.10 -14.72
N LEU A 326 -3.81 -0.68 -15.36
CA LEU A 326 -3.17 0.62 -15.17
C LEU A 326 -3.08 1.34 -16.52
N PHE A 327 -3.53 2.62 -16.55
CA PHE A 327 -3.34 3.53 -17.65
C PHE A 327 -2.84 4.84 -17.08
N ARG A 328 -1.61 5.25 -17.45
CA ARG A 328 -0.96 6.42 -16.86
C ARG A 328 -0.42 7.33 -17.94
N ASP A 329 -0.74 8.62 -17.82
CA ASP A 329 -0.18 9.70 -18.62
C ASP A 329 0.54 10.67 -17.71
N THR A 330 1.80 11.04 -18.01
CA THR A 330 2.56 12.00 -17.22
C THR A 330 3.25 13.04 -18.08
N ILE A 331 3.33 14.25 -17.55
CA ILE A 331 4.12 15.35 -18.11
C ILE A 331 4.90 15.98 -16.97
N THR A 332 6.22 16.10 -17.10
CA THR A 332 7.06 16.83 -16.16
C THR A 332 7.95 17.81 -16.90
N ALA A 333 8.08 19.02 -16.36
CA ALA A 333 9.02 20.02 -16.87
C ALA A 333 9.85 20.56 -15.71
N ASN A 334 11.18 20.62 -15.92
CA ASN A 334 12.14 21.24 -15.01
C ASN A 334 12.81 22.40 -15.75
N VAL A 335 12.95 23.53 -15.06
CA VAL A 335 13.61 24.73 -15.57
C VAL A 335 14.49 25.28 -14.48
N GLU A 336 15.73 25.60 -14.84
CA GLU A 336 16.63 26.38 -13.99
C GLU A 336 17.22 27.51 -14.81
N HIS A 337 17.35 28.68 -14.19
CA HIS A 337 17.88 29.85 -14.87
C HIS A 337 18.60 30.79 -13.88
N GLU A 338 19.87 31.02 -14.17
CA GLU A 338 20.65 32.08 -13.50
C GLU A 338 20.19 33.43 -13.97
N ILE A 339 19.48 34.15 -13.08
CA ILE A 339 19.01 35.52 -13.33
C ILE A 339 20.23 36.48 -13.37
N ASN A 340 21.17 36.27 -12.48
CA ASN A 340 22.48 36.92 -12.39
C ASN A 340 23.42 36.10 -11.49
N ASP A 341 24.68 36.52 -11.34
CA ASP A 341 25.75 35.79 -10.63
C ASP A 341 25.43 35.43 -9.16
N SER A 342 24.36 35.97 -8.57
CA SER A 342 23.95 35.68 -7.20
C SER A 342 22.49 35.30 -7.04
N LEU A 343 21.78 35.06 -8.15
CA LEU A 343 20.34 34.78 -8.07
C LEU A 343 19.94 33.72 -9.11
N THR A 344 19.53 32.57 -8.65
CA THR A 344 19.07 31.45 -9.47
C THR A 344 17.60 31.17 -9.26
N PHE A 345 16.86 30.91 -10.32
CA PHE A 345 15.47 30.49 -10.30
C PHE A 345 15.38 29.03 -10.75
N TYR A 346 14.65 28.22 -9.97
CA TYR A 346 14.30 26.85 -10.33
C TYR A 346 12.79 26.66 -10.32
N SER A 347 12.26 25.88 -11.24
CA SER A 347 10.86 25.45 -11.20
C SER A 347 10.68 24.05 -11.75
N ARG A 348 9.84 23.26 -11.10
CA ARG A 348 9.36 21.97 -11.56
C ARG A 348 7.83 21.96 -11.62
N ALA A 349 7.26 21.44 -12.69
CA ALA A 349 5.84 21.20 -12.82
C ALA A 349 5.59 19.77 -13.31
N THR A 350 4.78 19.00 -12.59
CA THR A 350 4.39 17.64 -12.91
C THR A 350 2.87 17.54 -12.99
N PHE A 351 2.37 16.88 -14.04
CA PHE A 351 0.97 16.52 -14.19
C PHE A 351 0.87 15.02 -14.44
N VAL A 352 0.00 14.35 -13.70
CA VAL A 352 -0.22 12.92 -13.80
C VAL A 352 -1.71 12.64 -13.91
N ARG A 353 -2.10 11.77 -14.84
CA ARG A 353 -3.40 11.15 -14.91
C ARG A 353 -3.21 9.65 -14.83
N ASN A 354 -3.79 9.03 -13.83
CA ASN A 354 -3.70 7.60 -13.57
C ASN A 354 -5.11 7.01 -13.53
N GLU A 355 -5.38 5.99 -14.37
CA GLU A 355 -6.63 5.25 -14.36
C GLU A 355 -6.37 3.80 -13.97
N SER A 356 -7.24 3.25 -13.15
CA SER A 356 -7.26 1.84 -12.83
C SER A 356 -8.65 1.26 -12.95
N VAL A 357 -8.74 0.04 -13.47
CA VAL A 357 -10.00 -0.69 -13.63
C VAL A 357 -9.92 -2.02 -12.91
N GLY A 358 -11.02 -2.38 -12.27
CA GLY A 358 -11.14 -3.64 -11.56
C GLY A 358 -12.55 -4.22 -11.69
N ARG A 359 -12.67 -5.50 -11.43
CA ARG A 359 -13.95 -6.22 -11.46
C ARG A 359 -14.07 -7.12 -10.25
N TYR A 360 -15.27 -7.13 -9.67
CA TYR A 360 -15.64 -8.03 -8.59
C TYR A 360 -16.83 -8.88 -8.99
N ALA A 361 -17.00 -9.96 -8.25
CA ALA A 361 -18.20 -10.77 -8.32
C ALA A 361 -19.45 -9.93 -8.04
N PRO A 362 -20.63 -10.32 -8.55
CA PRO A 362 -21.88 -9.67 -8.24
C PRO A 362 -22.08 -9.51 -6.74
N PRO A 363 -22.80 -8.51 -6.27
CA PRO A 363 -23.01 -8.31 -4.83
C PRO A 363 -23.68 -9.52 -4.19
N ALA A 364 -23.28 -9.80 -2.95
CA ALA A 364 -23.84 -10.86 -2.13
C ALA A 364 -24.58 -10.23 -0.95
N ALA A 365 -25.82 -10.65 -0.73
CA ALA A 365 -26.59 -10.14 0.40
C ALA A 365 -27.62 -11.18 0.88
N ARG A 366 -27.96 -11.10 2.18
CA ARG A 366 -29.13 -11.73 2.72
C ARG A 366 -30.36 -10.91 2.34
N TYR A 367 -31.37 -11.58 1.86
CA TYR A 367 -32.64 -10.95 1.51
C TYR A 367 -33.83 -11.70 2.12
N PRO A 368 -34.66 -11.07 2.96
CA PRO A 368 -35.70 -11.77 3.71
C PRO A 368 -37.00 -11.98 2.91
N GLY A 369 -37.04 -11.65 1.61
CA GLY A 369 -38.27 -11.55 0.88
C GLY A 369 -38.28 -12.16 -0.53
N ILE A 370 -37.61 -13.31 -0.74
CA ILE A 370 -37.81 -14.05 -2.01
C ILE A 370 -39.28 -14.49 -2.06
N LEU A 371 -40.00 -13.93 -3.03
CA LEU A 371 -41.44 -14.11 -3.18
C LEU A 371 -41.81 -15.56 -3.60
N PRO A 372 -43.01 -16.05 -3.25
CA PRO A 372 -43.48 -17.36 -3.76
C PRO A 372 -43.61 -17.44 -5.27
N SER A 373 -43.77 -16.30 -5.94
CA SER A 373 -43.85 -16.22 -7.41
C SER A 373 -42.47 -16.35 -8.09
N ASP A 374 -41.39 -16.28 -7.33
CA ASP A 374 -40.02 -16.43 -7.84
C ASP A 374 -39.72 -17.92 -8.10
N PRO A 375 -39.22 -18.28 -9.30
CA PRO A 375 -38.87 -19.68 -9.61
C PRO A 375 -37.84 -20.31 -8.67
N ALA A 376 -37.06 -19.47 -8.00
CA ALA A 376 -36.08 -19.95 -7.01
C ALA A 376 -36.73 -20.34 -5.68
N ASN A 377 -37.93 -19.85 -5.37
CA ASN A 377 -38.64 -20.12 -4.12
C ASN A 377 -39.61 -21.31 -4.29
N PRO A 378 -39.32 -22.48 -3.73
CA PRO A 378 -40.22 -23.64 -3.81
C PRO A 378 -41.36 -23.62 -2.77
N TYR A 379 -41.49 -22.54 -1.97
CA TYR A 379 -42.41 -22.42 -0.86
C TYR A 379 -43.56 -21.47 -1.17
N ASP A 380 -44.67 -21.63 -0.49
CA ASP A 380 -45.89 -20.78 -0.62
C ASP A 380 -45.78 -19.47 0.15
N VAL A 381 -44.65 -19.21 0.79
CA VAL A 381 -44.39 -18.05 1.64
C VAL A 381 -43.10 -17.37 1.23
N ASN A 382 -42.95 -16.11 1.61
CA ASN A 382 -41.67 -15.42 1.46
C ASN A 382 -40.58 -16.11 2.26
N VAL A 383 -39.43 -16.32 1.65
CA VAL A 383 -38.28 -16.95 2.32
C VAL A 383 -37.05 -16.05 2.32
N THR A 384 -36.19 -16.28 3.29
CA THR A 384 -34.88 -15.62 3.30
C THR A 384 -33.96 -16.31 2.31
N GLY A 385 -33.41 -15.53 1.39
CA GLY A 385 -32.37 -15.91 0.46
C GLY A 385 -30.99 -15.44 0.95
N TYR A 386 -29.99 -16.30 0.75
CA TYR A 386 -28.57 -15.95 0.83
C TYR A 386 -28.08 -15.92 -0.62
N TRP A 387 -28.15 -14.71 -1.21
CA TRP A 387 -28.22 -14.54 -2.63
C TRP A 387 -26.98 -13.82 -3.20
N ARG A 388 -26.55 -14.30 -4.36
CA ARG A 388 -25.60 -13.61 -5.23
C ARG A 388 -26.40 -13.00 -6.38
N TRP A 389 -26.41 -11.70 -6.43
CA TRP A 389 -27.26 -10.91 -7.34
C TRP A 389 -26.65 -10.79 -8.73
N THR A 390 -26.54 -11.94 -9.42
CA THR A 390 -25.97 -12.01 -10.77
C THR A 390 -26.80 -11.29 -11.81
N GLU A 391 -28.08 -11.08 -11.52
CA GLU A 391 -29.04 -10.40 -12.37
C GLU A 391 -28.65 -8.97 -12.67
N ILE A 392 -28.06 -8.26 -11.70
CA ILE A 392 -27.62 -6.87 -11.91
C ILE A 392 -26.23 -6.76 -12.52
N GLY A 393 -25.48 -7.87 -12.62
CA GLY A 393 -24.16 -7.92 -13.23
C GLY A 393 -23.01 -7.95 -12.24
N ASN A 394 -21.81 -8.04 -12.79
CA ASN A 394 -20.57 -8.02 -12.02
C ASN A 394 -20.24 -6.60 -11.57
N ARG A 395 -19.88 -6.42 -10.30
CA ARG A 395 -19.43 -5.11 -9.82
C ARG A 395 -18.17 -4.71 -10.57
N GLY A 396 -18.14 -3.50 -11.09
CA GLY A 396 -16.97 -2.91 -11.72
C GLY A 396 -16.55 -1.67 -10.96
N MET A 397 -15.25 -1.44 -10.83
CA MET A 397 -14.69 -0.23 -10.26
C MET A 397 -13.78 0.45 -11.27
N HIS A 398 -13.86 1.76 -11.34
CA HIS A 398 -13.06 2.59 -12.21
C HIS A 398 -12.54 3.79 -11.42
N PHE A 399 -11.26 3.81 -11.16
CA PHE A 399 -10.55 4.90 -10.52
C PHE A 399 -9.93 5.82 -11.57
N VAL A 400 -10.07 7.10 -11.38
CA VAL A 400 -9.42 8.13 -12.20
C VAL A 400 -8.81 9.15 -11.25
N ASP A 401 -7.49 9.21 -11.23
CA ASP A 401 -6.71 10.13 -10.42
C ASP A 401 -6.05 11.17 -11.31
N GLN A 402 -6.08 12.42 -10.90
CA GLN A 402 -5.39 13.53 -11.53
C GLN A 402 -4.60 14.26 -10.46
N ALA A 403 -3.30 14.38 -10.66
CA ALA A 403 -2.44 15.12 -9.75
C ALA A 403 -1.64 16.17 -10.52
N SER A 404 -1.43 17.29 -9.88
CA SER A 404 -0.49 18.34 -10.32
C SER A 404 0.41 18.73 -9.16
N ASP A 405 1.70 18.80 -9.39
CA ASP A 405 2.71 19.27 -8.44
C ASP A 405 3.53 20.35 -9.09
N TRP A 406 3.52 21.53 -8.50
CA TRP A 406 4.33 22.65 -8.94
C TRP A 406 5.22 23.13 -7.80
N VAL A 407 6.50 23.34 -8.11
CA VAL A 407 7.50 23.93 -7.21
C VAL A 407 8.13 25.12 -7.93
N GLY A 408 8.27 26.22 -7.22
CA GLY A 408 9.09 27.34 -7.64
C GLY A 408 10.07 27.71 -6.52
N GLU A 409 11.33 27.94 -6.85
CA GLU A 409 12.39 28.24 -5.91
C GLU A 409 13.26 29.37 -6.43
N ILE A 410 13.68 30.25 -5.51
CA ILE A 410 14.69 31.26 -5.74
C ILE A 410 15.81 31.04 -4.74
N THR A 411 17.02 30.85 -5.25
CA THR A 411 18.25 30.75 -4.48
C THR A 411 19.04 32.07 -4.63
N TRP A 412 19.48 32.61 -3.51
CA TRP A 412 20.23 33.86 -3.44
C TRP A 412 21.53 33.68 -2.67
N ASP A 413 22.65 33.84 -3.35
CA ASP A 413 23.99 33.95 -2.76
C ASP A 413 24.15 35.35 -2.13
N ALA A 414 23.75 35.45 -0.86
CA ALA A 414 23.73 36.72 -0.11
C ALA A 414 25.14 37.22 0.23
N ALA A 415 26.10 36.31 0.35
CA ALA A 415 27.52 36.54 0.52
C ALA A 415 28.31 35.30 0.05
N ASP A 416 29.63 35.39 -0.04
CA ASP A 416 30.50 34.28 -0.49
C ASP A 416 30.31 32.96 0.28
N ASN A 417 29.77 33.03 1.52
CA ASN A 417 29.53 31.90 2.40
C ASN A 417 28.10 31.85 2.94
N VAL A 418 27.15 32.59 2.36
CA VAL A 418 25.75 32.61 2.80
C VAL A 418 24.83 32.49 1.62
N GLU A 419 24.14 31.36 1.55
CA GLU A 419 23.08 31.09 0.59
C GLU A 419 21.71 31.13 1.28
N VAL A 420 20.72 31.72 0.65
CA VAL A 420 19.33 31.75 1.11
C VAL A 420 18.42 31.24 -0.01
N SER A 421 17.67 30.16 0.23
CA SER A 421 16.64 29.72 -0.67
C SER A 421 15.24 29.95 -0.12
N VAL A 422 14.33 30.35 -1.02
CA VAL A 422 12.90 30.48 -0.75
C VAL A 422 12.15 29.67 -1.80
N SER A 423 11.37 28.70 -1.36
CA SER A 423 10.58 27.89 -2.27
C SER A 423 9.12 27.84 -1.88
N HIS A 424 8.27 27.65 -2.89
CA HIS A 424 6.85 27.40 -2.72
C HIS A 424 6.41 26.23 -3.58
N GLN A 425 5.69 25.29 -2.96
CA GLN A 425 5.12 24.10 -3.59
C GLN A 425 3.61 24.13 -3.53
N VAL A 426 2.95 23.79 -4.61
CA VAL A 426 1.49 23.58 -4.68
C VAL A 426 1.24 22.22 -5.29
N ASN A 427 0.63 21.32 -4.52
CA ASN A 427 0.17 20.04 -5.00
C ASN A 427 -1.36 19.96 -4.93
N LYS A 428 -1.98 19.51 -6.00
CA LYS A 428 -3.42 19.27 -6.08
C LYS A 428 -3.66 17.86 -6.59
N PHE A 429 -4.47 17.14 -5.86
CA PHE A 429 -4.93 15.82 -6.24
C PHE A 429 -6.46 15.81 -6.31
N TYR A 430 -7.00 15.31 -7.39
CA TYR A 430 -8.41 15.02 -7.55
C TYR A 430 -8.58 13.58 -8.00
N GLY A 431 -9.37 12.79 -7.27
CA GLY A 431 -9.64 11.40 -7.57
C GLY A 431 -11.14 11.12 -7.62
N THR A 432 -11.53 10.18 -8.47
CA THR A 432 -12.91 9.68 -8.53
C THR A 432 -12.89 8.17 -8.59
N ASP A 433 -13.64 7.51 -7.72
CA ASP A 433 -13.97 6.09 -7.78
C ASP A 433 -15.44 5.93 -8.18
N ILE A 434 -15.69 5.23 -9.29
CA ILE A 434 -17.03 4.92 -9.78
C ILE A 434 -17.25 3.42 -9.72
N GLY A 435 -18.09 2.99 -8.78
CA GLY A 435 -18.54 1.62 -8.66
C GLY A 435 -19.88 1.39 -9.38
N ARG A 436 -19.94 0.36 -10.22
CA ARG A 436 -21.15 0.01 -10.99
C ARG A 436 -21.67 -1.35 -10.59
N TYR A 437 -22.98 -1.55 -10.74
CA TYR A 437 -23.64 -2.82 -10.45
C TYR A 437 -23.56 -3.26 -8.99
N TYR A 438 -23.60 -2.29 -8.07
CA TYR A 438 -23.76 -2.54 -6.64
C TYR A 438 -25.23 -2.80 -6.30
N LEU A 439 -25.51 -3.40 -5.16
CA LEU A 439 -26.85 -3.73 -4.73
C LEU A 439 -27.47 -2.59 -3.93
N SER A 440 -28.66 -2.13 -4.36
CA SER A 440 -29.46 -1.18 -3.58
C SER A 440 -30.34 -1.91 -2.56
N TYR A 441 -30.10 -1.70 -1.27
CA TYR A 441 -31.00 -2.21 -0.21
C TYR A 441 -32.35 -1.53 -0.24
N ALA A 442 -32.44 -0.23 -0.53
CA ALA A 442 -33.70 0.47 -0.71
C ALA A 442 -34.49 -0.10 -1.91
N GLY A 443 -33.81 -0.51 -2.97
CA GLY A 443 -34.43 -1.21 -4.10
C GLY A 443 -34.96 -2.58 -3.74
N LEU A 444 -34.22 -3.34 -2.93
CA LEU A 444 -34.69 -4.63 -2.37
C LEU A 444 -35.98 -4.45 -1.57
N ASP A 445 -35.99 -3.49 -0.66
CA ASP A 445 -37.14 -3.19 0.20
C ASP A 445 -38.36 -2.73 -0.65
N SER A 446 -38.11 -1.89 -1.67
CA SER A 446 -39.15 -1.45 -2.60
C SER A 446 -39.74 -2.63 -3.37
N ASN A 447 -38.91 -3.53 -3.89
CA ASN A 447 -39.38 -4.73 -4.60
C ASN A 447 -40.19 -5.63 -3.69
N LEU A 448 -39.80 -5.82 -2.45
CA LEU A 448 -40.54 -6.58 -1.45
C LEU A 448 -41.90 -5.94 -1.16
N TYR A 449 -41.93 -4.63 -0.91
CA TYR A 449 -43.15 -3.89 -0.60
C TYR A 449 -44.17 -3.91 -1.78
N ASN A 450 -43.67 -3.77 -3.01
CA ASN A 450 -44.51 -3.74 -4.22
C ASN A 450 -44.75 -5.14 -4.78
N GLU A 451 -44.26 -6.20 -4.15
CA GLU A 451 -44.32 -7.58 -4.67
C GLU A 451 -43.74 -7.70 -6.09
N THR A 452 -42.72 -6.88 -6.43
CA THR A 452 -42.10 -6.85 -7.76
C THR A 452 -41.07 -7.97 -7.84
N PRO A 453 -41.18 -8.91 -8.81
CA PRO A 453 -40.17 -9.93 -8.98
C PRO A 453 -38.81 -9.29 -9.33
N PHE A 454 -37.74 -9.67 -8.62
CA PHE A 454 -36.43 -9.06 -8.82
C PHE A 454 -35.82 -9.35 -10.20
N GLY A 455 -36.22 -10.43 -10.88
CA GLY A 455 -35.82 -10.74 -12.25
C GLY A 455 -36.58 -9.95 -13.34
N SER A 456 -37.56 -9.16 -12.98
CA SER A 456 -38.25 -8.26 -13.93
C SER A 456 -37.39 -7.04 -14.26
N GLU A 457 -37.69 -6.34 -15.39
CA GLU A 457 -36.92 -5.15 -15.79
C GLU A 457 -37.01 -4.04 -14.74
N ASP A 458 -38.20 -3.76 -14.21
CA ASP A 458 -38.37 -2.79 -13.13
C ASP A 458 -37.69 -3.22 -11.84
N GLY A 459 -37.73 -4.52 -11.52
CA GLY A 459 -37.04 -5.10 -10.35
C GLY A 459 -35.54 -4.96 -10.46
N LEU A 460 -34.94 -5.29 -11.58
CA LEU A 460 -33.52 -5.16 -11.83
C LEU A 460 -33.03 -3.70 -11.76
N TYR A 461 -33.83 -2.78 -12.34
CA TYR A 461 -33.51 -1.35 -12.27
C TYR A 461 -33.48 -0.85 -10.83
N ALA A 462 -34.46 -1.24 -10.02
CA ALA A 462 -34.51 -0.87 -8.60
C ALA A 462 -33.33 -1.46 -7.78
N LEU A 463 -32.87 -2.66 -8.13
CA LEU A 463 -31.79 -3.35 -7.42
C LEU A 463 -30.40 -2.78 -7.69
N SER A 464 -30.17 -2.16 -8.85
CA SER A 464 -28.84 -1.69 -9.25
C SER A 464 -28.52 -0.32 -8.67
N ALA A 465 -27.36 -0.19 -8.07
CA ALA A 465 -26.79 1.07 -7.59
C ALA A 465 -25.45 1.35 -8.27
N THR A 466 -25.19 2.64 -8.49
CA THR A 466 -23.86 3.17 -8.82
C THR A 466 -23.33 3.90 -7.61
N THR A 467 -22.12 3.58 -7.19
CA THR A 467 -21.43 4.27 -6.11
C THR A 467 -20.44 5.28 -6.66
N VAL A 468 -20.24 6.38 -5.97
CA VAL A 468 -19.27 7.40 -6.34
C VAL A 468 -18.55 7.84 -5.08
N VAL A 469 -17.22 7.89 -5.15
CA VAL A 469 -16.39 8.56 -4.15
C VAL A 469 -15.55 9.61 -4.86
N GLU A 470 -15.57 10.82 -4.35
CA GLU A 470 -14.73 11.92 -4.81
C GLU A 470 -13.67 12.22 -3.76
N TYR A 471 -12.43 12.32 -4.19
CA TYR A 471 -11.28 12.64 -3.36
C TYR A 471 -10.68 13.95 -3.82
N ASP A 472 -10.39 14.83 -2.87
CA ASP A 472 -9.68 16.08 -3.11
C ASP A 472 -8.60 16.25 -2.04
N ASN A 473 -7.39 16.61 -2.47
CA ASN A 473 -6.31 16.98 -1.57
C ASN A 473 -5.57 18.20 -2.14
N HIS A 474 -5.47 19.24 -1.35
CA HIS A 474 -4.76 20.46 -1.70
C HIS A 474 -3.69 20.73 -0.66
N TYR A 475 -2.42 20.63 -1.07
CA TYR A 475 -1.26 20.81 -0.25
C TYR A 475 -0.44 22.00 -0.77
N GLU A 476 -0.20 22.96 0.11
CA GLU A 476 0.67 24.11 -0.17
C GLU A 476 1.77 24.17 0.89
N LYS A 477 3.03 24.39 0.45
CA LYS A 477 4.19 24.46 1.34
C LYS A 477 5.09 25.60 0.95
N THR A 478 5.61 26.34 1.94
CA THR A 478 6.63 27.35 1.79
C THR A 478 7.83 27.01 2.65
N ASP A 479 9.02 27.03 2.05
CA ASP A 479 10.28 26.82 2.74
C ASP A 479 11.13 28.09 2.65
N ILE A 480 11.82 28.42 3.73
CA ILE A 480 12.86 29.47 3.79
C ILE A 480 14.06 28.83 4.47
N ILE A 481 15.16 28.68 3.75
CA ILE A 481 16.35 27.97 4.23
C ILE A 481 17.54 28.89 4.05
N ALA A 482 18.39 29.00 5.06
CA ALA A 482 19.67 29.68 4.99
C ALA A 482 20.80 28.72 5.34
N GLN A 483 21.75 28.56 4.43
CA GLN A 483 23.01 27.88 4.65
C GLN A 483 24.11 28.88 4.89
N ILE A 484 24.93 28.67 5.91
CA ILE A 484 26.12 29.46 6.23
C ILE A 484 27.29 28.47 6.26
N SER A 485 28.12 28.51 5.25
CA SER A 485 29.30 27.66 5.10
C SER A 485 30.54 28.39 5.69
N ASP A 486 31.57 27.61 6.00
CA ASP A 486 32.88 28.15 6.43
C ASP A 486 32.79 29.14 7.62
N ILE A 487 31.95 28.85 8.62
CA ILE A 487 31.79 29.76 9.79
C ILE A 487 33.08 29.84 10.59
N PHE A 488 33.76 28.75 10.79
CA PHE A 488 35.11 28.65 11.38
C PHE A 488 35.73 27.30 11.04
N GLU A 489 37.05 27.26 11.09
CA GLU A 489 37.83 26.05 10.80
C GLU A 489 37.99 25.19 12.03
N LEU A 490 37.74 23.87 11.91
CA LEU A 490 38.13 22.83 12.83
C LEU A 490 39.32 22.04 12.24
N PRO A 491 40.01 21.18 13.04
CA PRO A 491 41.15 20.39 12.53
C PRO A 491 40.76 19.45 11.32
N GLY A 492 39.48 19.18 11.10
CA GLY A 492 38.99 18.36 9.99
C GLY A 492 38.50 19.17 8.81
N GLY A 493 38.23 20.45 8.97
CA GLY A 493 37.68 21.32 7.92
C GLY A 493 36.75 22.39 8.44
N PRO A 494 36.08 23.13 7.54
CA PRO A 494 35.16 24.18 7.87
C PRO A 494 33.87 23.65 8.49
N VAL A 495 33.23 24.49 9.31
CA VAL A 495 31.94 24.22 9.94
C VAL A 495 30.82 24.85 9.15
N ASP A 496 29.82 24.09 8.79
CA ASP A 496 28.63 24.52 8.07
C ASP A 496 27.38 24.39 8.93
N ILE A 497 26.46 25.34 8.79
CA ILE A 497 25.18 25.38 9.48
C ILE A 497 24.07 25.66 8.48
N VAL A 498 22.96 24.95 8.62
CA VAL A 498 21.69 25.29 7.98
C VAL A 498 20.66 25.60 9.04
N VAL A 499 19.87 26.66 8.82
CA VAL A 499 18.67 26.95 9.59
C VAL A 499 17.51 27.20 8.65
N GLY A 500 16.32 26.79 9.04
CA GLY A 500 15.17 26.93 8.15
C GLY A 500 13.84 27.00 8.87
N TYR A 501 12.89 27.49 8.11
CA TYR A 501 11.47 27.49 8.41
C TYR A 501 10.74 26.77 7.27
N GLU A 502 9.80 25.91 7.62
CA GLU A 502 8.85 25.28 6.71
C GLU A 502 7.43 25.49 7.24
N GLY A 503 6.54 26.00 6.40
CA GLY A 503 5.12 26.11 6.71
C GLY A 503 4.31 25.39 5.65
N PHE A 504 3.34 24.55 6.03
CA PHE A 504 2.44 23.95 5.07
C PHE A 504 0.98 23.90 5.54
N ASP A 505 0.09 23.99 4.56
CA ASP A 505 -1.34 23.78 4.70
C ASP A 505 -1.75 22.57 3.87
N ASN A 506 -2.57 21.69 4.44
CA ASN A 506 -3.14 20.54 3.74
C ASN A 506 -4.65 20.49 3.96
N ASN A 507 -5.42 20.49 2.87
CA ASN A 507 -6.86 20.33 2.86
C ASN A 507 -7.22 19.02 2.21
N TYR A 508 -7.88 18.16 2.96
CA TYR A 508 -8.26 16.80 2.55
C TYR A 508 -9.78 16.64 2.57
N SER A 509 -10.33 15.99 1.57
CA SER A 509 -11.68 15.45 1.64
C SER A 509 -11.83 14.14 0.85
N ALA A 510 -12.63 13.24 1.40
CA ALA A 510 -13.17 12.06 0.74
C ALA A 510 -14.69 12.08 0.90
N GLN A 511 -15.44 12.18 -0.19
CA GLN A 511 -16.87 12.31 -0.18
C GLN A 511 -17.53 11.12 -0.88
N TYR A 512 -18.21 10.31 -0.10
CA TYR A 512 -19.02 9.20 -0.60
C TYR A 512 -20.40 9.67 -1.05
N ASP A 513 -21.03 8.92 -1.96
CA ASP A 513 -22.42 9.12 -2.27
C ASP A 513 -23.34 8.81 -1.08
N LYS A 514 -24.50 9.46 -1.02
CA LYS A 514 -25.43 9.38 0.12
C LYS A 514 -25.92 7.97 0.44
N HIS A 515 -26.05 7.10 -0.57
CA HIS A 515 -26.56 5.74 -0.38
C HIS A 515 -25.48 4.85 0.23
N SER A 516 -24.23 4.98 -0.21
CA SER A 516 -23.09 4.29 0.40
C SER A 516 -22.87 4.74 1.86
N GLU A 517 -22.90 6.06 2.10
CA GLU A 517 -22.74 6.64 3.44
C GLU A 517 -23.88 6.25 4.38
N GLY A 518 -25.11 6.17 3.85
CA GLY A 518 -26.28 5.71 4.61
C GLY A 518 -26.35 4.19 4.80
N GLY A 519 -25.36 3.40 4.34
CA GLY A 519 -25.38 1.95 4.45
C GLY A 519 -26.45 1.27 3.58
N LEU A 520 -26.96 1.96 2.54
CA LEU A 520 -28.04 1.49 1.67
C LEU A 520 -27.52 0.74 0.44
N VAL A 521 -26.21 0.58 0.31
CA VAL A 521 -25.57 -0.10 -0.82
C VAL A 521 -24.83 -1.33 -0.33
N GLY A 522 -25.19 -2.48 -0.86
CA GLY A 522 -24.55 -3.76 -0.52
C GLY A 522 -23.17 -3.88 -1.16
N GLY A 523 -22.14 -3.98 -0.31
CA GLY A 523 -20.75 -4.11 -0.73
C GLY A 523 -20.02 -2.78 -0.93
N SER A 524 -20.64 -1.66 -0.51
CA SER A 524 -19.99 -0.36 -0.37
C SER A 524 -20.27 0.19 1.03
N ALA A 525 -19.23 0.53 1.76
CA ALA A 525 -19.35 1.25 3.03
C ALA A 525 -18.86 2.68 2.79
N GLY A 526 -19.70 3.66 3.07
CA GLY A 526 -19.33 5.07 2.97
C GLY A 526 -18.52 5.50 4.19
N ASN A 527 -17.41 6.17 3.98
CA ASN A 527 -16.60 6.76 5.04
C ASN A 527 -16.13 8.15 4.61
N SER A 528 -17.09 9.05 4.40
CA SER A 528 -16.77 10.44 4.12
C SER A 528 -15.95 11.04 5.26
N GLY A 529 -15.00 11.89 4.91
CA GLY A 529 -14.18 12.61 5.87
C GLY A 529 -13.59 13.84 5.21
N ALA A 530 -13.39 14.87 6.00
CA ALA A 530 -12.71 16.07 5.55
C ALA A 530 -11.96 16.68 6.72
N GLY A 531 -10.80 17.24 6.45
CA GLY A 531 -9.99 17.91 7.45
C GLY A 531 -9.04 18.91 6.83
N THR A 532 -8.61 19.86 7.64
CA THR A 532 -7.55 20.80 7.31
C THR A 532 -6.47 20.69 8.35
N ARG A 533 -5.22 20.86 7.95
CA ARG A 533 -4.06 20.84 8.83
C ARG A 533 -3.08 21.91 8.41
N ALA A 534 -2.66 22.72 9.36
CA ALA A 534 -1.57 23.67 9.20
C ALA A 534 -0.41 23.29 10.12
N VAL A 535 0.80 23.41 9.61
CA VAL A 535 2.02 23.07 10.37
C VAL A 535 3.07 24.15 10.15
N ASP A 536 3.63 24.63 11.25
CA ASP A 536 4.80 25.50 11.27
C ASP A 536 5.99 24.75 11.84
N SER A 537 7.11 24.71 11.10
CA SER A 537 8.30 23.94 11.49
C SER A 537 9.54 24.80 11.49
N TYR A 538 10.38 24.62 12.49
CA TYR A 538 11.70 25.26 12.60
C TYR A 538 12.76 24.19 12.74
N PHE A 539 13.84 24.29 11.99
CA PHE A 539 14.91 23.32 12.04
C PHE A 539 16.29 23.95 11.95
N GLY A 540 17.28 23.21 12.44
CA GLY A 540 18.69 23.56 12.30
C GLY A 540 19.53 22.31 12.17
N GLU A 541 20.55 22.38 11.32
CA GLU A 541 21.54 21.33 11.10
C GLU A 541 22.93 21.94 11.17
N ILE A 542 23.88 21.20 11.76
CA ILE A 542 25.28 21.59 11.86
C ILE A 542 26.18 20.44 11.43
N LEU A 543 27.18 20.77 10.63
CA LEU A 543 28.26 19.86 10.22
C LEU A 543 29.55 20.30 10.89
N LEU A 544 30.17 19.36 11.60
CA LEU A 544 31.39 19.58 12.38
C LEU A 544 32.49 18.58 11.93
N PRO A 545 33.38 18.96 11.02
CA PRO A 545 34.58 18.17 10.70
C PRO A 545 35.59 18.26 11.85
N VAL A 546 35.43 17.40 12.87
CA VAL A 546 36.15 17.52 14.15
C VAL A 546 37.65 17.25 14.01
N PHE A 547 38.00 16.24 13.22
CA PHE A 547 39.37 15.87 12.86
C PHE A 547 39.43 15.42 11.40
N ALA A 548 40.62 15.35 10.81
CA ALA A 548 40.77 14.78 9.49
C ALA A 548 40.16 13.37 9.43
N GLY A 549 39.19 13.19 8.59
CA GLY A 549 38.42 11.96 8.42
C GLY A 549 37.40 11.66 9.54
N VAL A 550 37.07 12.61 10.43
CA VAL A 550 35.99 12.44 11.43
C VAL A 550 35.03 13.62 11.35
N GLU A 551 33.80 13.32 11.01
CA GLU A 551 32.72 14.29 10.85
C GLU A 551 31.59 13.96 11.82
N LEU A 552 31.04 14.96 12.46
CA LEU A 552 29.80 14.92 13.24
C LEU A 552 28.75 15.76 12.54
N ASN A 553 27.59 15.16 12.29
CA ASN A 553 26.39 15.86 11.82
C ASN A 553 25.34 15.82 12.93
N ALA A 554 24.70 16.94 13.21
CA ALA A 554 23.60 17.02 14.17
C ALA A 554 22.47 17.89 13.65
N ALA A 555 21.23 17.42 13.78
CA ALA A 555 20.03 18.12 13.37
C ALA A 555 18.99 18.11 14.48
N VAL A 556 18.23 19.20 14.58
CA VAL A 556 17.07 19.35 15.46
C VAL A 556 15.93 19.99 14.70
N ARG A 557 14.70 19.57 15.01
CA ARG A 557 13.49 20.09 14.38
C ARG A 557 12.35 20.13 15.39
N SER A 558 11.54 21.17 15.32
CA SER A 558 10.29 21.32 16.06
C SER A 558 9.17 21.60 15.07
N ASP A 559 8.12 20.79 15.10
CA ASP A 559 6.94 20.87 14.26
C ASP A 559 5.72 21.20 15.12
N ASP A 560 5.02 22.29 14.83
CA ASP A 560 3.82 22.72 15.54
C ASP A 560 2.58 22.53 14.66
N TYR A 561 1.79 21.55 14.99
CA TYR A 561 0.55 21.15 14.30
C TYR A 561 -0.65 21.81 14.96
N ASP A 562 -1.55 22.39 14.18
CA ASP A 562 -2.77 23.02 14.69
C ASP A 562 -3.80 22.00 15.23
N ASP A 563 -3.67 20.72 14.90
CA ASP A 563 -4.60 19.64 15.27
C ASP A 563 -4.05 18.61 16.27
N VAL A 564 -2.75 18.35 16.30
CA VAL A 564 -2.14 17.30 17.15
C VAL A 564 -1.04 17.82 18.08
N GLY A 565 -0.79 19.14 18.08
CA GLY A 565 0.20 19.77 18.96
C GLY A 565 1.64 19.69 18.43
N SER A 566 2.59 20.04 19.29
CA SER A 566 4.00 20.16 18.92
C SER A 566 4.76 18.85 19.10
N ASN A 567 5.66 18.55 18.16
CA ASN A 567 6.56 17.39 18.18
C ASN A 567 7.98 17.84 17.88
N ASP A 568 8.91 17.42 18.73
CA ASP A 568 10.34 17.70 18.56
C ASP A 568 11.05 16.43 18.07
N SER A 569 12.07 16.58 17.24
CA SER A 569 12.91 15.48 16.79
C SER A 569 14.36 15.90 16.67
N PHE A 570 15.28 14.96 16.90
CA PHE A 570 16.71 15.18 16.71
C PHE A 570 17.36 14.03 15.97
N LYS A 571 18.52 14.29 15.38
CA LYS A 571 19.40 13.26 14.79
C LYS A 571 20.84 13.64 15.00
N VAL A 572 21.67 12.66 15.33
CA VAL A 572 23.12 12.82 15.42
C VAL A 572 23.78 11.68 14.64
N GLY A 573 24.66 12.06 13.72
CA GLY A 573 25.43 11.14 12.90
C GLY A 573 26.93 11.38 13.06
N VAL A 574 27.70 10.30 13.04
CA VAL A 574 29.17 10.32 13.02
C VAL A 574 29.65 9.55 11.80
N LEU A 575 30.50 10.20 11.02
CA LEU A 575 31.28 9.57 9.96
C LEU A 575 32.75 9.49 10.38
N TRP A 576 33.35 8.32 10.22
CA TRP A 576 34.78 8.15 10.28
C TRP A 576 35.30 7.57 8.96
N GLU A 577 36.12 8.33 8.28
CA GLU A 577 36.85 7.90 7.09
C GLU A 577 38.26 7.45 7.52
N GLY A 578 38.47 6.15 7.52
CA GLY A 578 39.76 5.56 7.84
C GLY A 578 40.70 5.55 6.66
N ASN A 579 41.97 5.35 6.95
CA ASN A 579 42.96 5.10 5.91
C ASN A 579 42.61 3.79 5.15
N ARG A 580 42.84 3.77 3.84
CA ARG A 580 42.69 2.60 2.97
C ARG A 580 41.23 2.24 2.65
N GLY A 581 40.38 3.25 2.45
CA GLY A 581 39.02 3.06 1.96
C GLY A 581 38.04 2.44 2.95
N THR A 582 38.35 2.42 4.26
CA THR A 582 37.41 2.03 5.31
C THR A 582 36.57 3.22 5.71
N MET A 583 35.26 3.06 5.76
CA MET A 583 34.33 4.08 6.24
C MET A 583 33.42 3.48 7.31
N VAL A 584 33.21 4.19 8.42
CA VAL A 584 32.29 3.79 9.49
C VAL A 584 31.32 4.92 9.74
N LYS A 585 30.02 4.59 9.77
CA LYS A 585 28.94 5.53 10.08
C LYS A 585 28.14 5.03 11.28
N PHE A 586 27.73 5.95 12.13
CA PHE A 586 26.86 5.67 13.26
C PHE A 586 25.82 6.80 13.37
N ASN A 587 24.53 6.45 13.41
CA ASN A 587 23.45 7.41 13.55
C ASN A 587 22.51 7.01 14.67
N VAL A 588 22.03 7.99 15.41
CA VAL A 588 20.91 7.90 16.34
C VAL A 588 19.96 9.05 16.10
N GLY A 589 18.65 8.80 16.21
CA GLY A 589 17.67 9.87 16.02
C GLY A 589 16.29 9.47 16.50
N GLU A 590 15.51 10.49 16.80
CA GLU A 590 14.09 10.40 17.11
C GLU A 590 13.28 10.77 15.88
N GLY A 591 12.16 10.08 15.71
CA GLY A 591 11.20 10.34 14.66
C GLY A 591 9.77 10.36 15.19
N PHE A 592 8.85 10.88 14.38
CA PHE A 592 7.43 10.87 14.71
C PHE A 592 6.57 10.75 13.46
N ARG A 593 5.30 10.37 13.67
CA ARG A 593 4.27 10.40 12.64
C ARG A 593 2.97 10.95 13.20
N ALA A 594 2.48 12.01 12.58
CA ALA A 594 1.15 12.55 12.90
C ALA A 594 0.04 11.61 12.42
N PRO A 595 -1.10 11.52 13.14
CA PRO A 595 -2.29 10.79 12.67
C PRO A 595 -2.75 11.30 11.30
N THR A 596 -3.30 10.40 10.49
CA THR A 596 -3.91 10.79 9.20
C THR A 596 -5.24 11.51 9.42
N MET A 597 -5.65 12.36 8.48
CA MET A 597 -6.87 13.15 8.67
C MET A 597 -8.15 12.31 8.66
N ASP A 598 -8.17 11.18 7.97
CA ASP A 598 -9.29 10.22 8.02
C ASP A 598 -9.42 9.56 9.39
N THR A 599 -8.30 9.24 10.07
CA THR A 599 -8.32 8.66 11.41
C THR A 599 -8.79 9.65 12.47
N LEU A 600 -8.55 10.95 12.25
CA LEU A 600 -8.99 12.04 13.14
C LEU A 600 -10.44 12.49 12.86
N TYR A 601 -10.82 12.63 11.57
CA TYR A 601 -12.02 13.38 11.17
C TYR A 601 -12.97 12.58 10.27
N GLY A 602 -12.69 11.31 9.98
CA GLY A 602 -13.59 10.45 9.21
C GLY A 602 -14.95 10.27 9.93
N VAL A 603 -16.01 10.13 9.17
CA VAL A 603 -17.32 9.79 9.74
C VAL A 603 -17.36 8.34 10.22
N THR A 604 -18.29 8.04 11.12
CA THR A 604 -18.49 6.66 11.58
C THR A 604 -18.95 5.77 10.44
N THR A 605 -18.27 4.66 10.24
CA THR A 605 -18.61 3.64 9.24
C THR A 605 -19.23 2.40 9.85
N PHE A 606 -20.07 1.75 9.07
CA PHE A 606 -20.59 0.42 9.39
C PHE A 606 -19.72 -0.64 8.69
N SER A 607 -19.34 -1.67 9.45
CA SER A 607 -18.66 -2.86 8.95
C SER A 607 -19.28 -4.12 9.51
N ALA A 608 -19.30 -5.18 8.72
CA ALA A 608 -19.79 -6.49 9.13
C ALA A 608 -18.61 -7.45 9.28
N ASN A 609 -17.95 -7.42 10.42
CA ASN A 609 -16.72 -8.16 10.69
C ASN A 609 -17.01 -9.59 11.18
N THR A 610 -16.15 -10.53 10.82
CA THR A 610 -16.19 -11.87 11.41
C THR A 610 -15.42 -11.85 12.73
N ALA A 611 -16.08 -12.16 13.84
CA ALA A 611 -15.46 -12.20 15.17
C ALA A 611 -16.10 -13.25 16.07
N THR A 612 -15.37 -13.66 17.10
CA THR A 612 -15.80 -14.65 18.08
C THR A 612 -16.30 -13.95 19.35
N ASP A 613 -17.56 -14.16 19.69
CA ASP A 613 -18.16 -13.65 20.91
C ASP A 613 -18.00 -14.65 22.05
N PHE A 614 -16.84 -14.64 22.69
CA PHE A 614 -16.50 -15.56 23.78
C PHE A 614 -17.44 -15.42 25.01
N LEU A 615 -17.94 -14.22 25.29
CA LEU A 615 -18.88 -13.99 26.40
C LEU A 615 -20.21 -14.70 26.12
N ALA A 616 -20.73 -14.62 24.91
CA ALA A 616 -21.94 -15.34 24.53
C ALA A 616 -21.77 -16.86 24.58
N CYS A 617 -20.62 -17.35 24.13
CA CYS A 617 -20.28 -18.79 24.20
C CYS A 617 -20.19 -19.26 25.66
N ALA A 618 -19.50 -18.53 26.51
CA ALA A 618 -19.39 -18.85 27.95
C ALA A 618 -20.76 -18.87 28.62
N ASN A 619 -21.62 -17.90 28.33
CA ASN A 619 -23.00 -17.87 28.83
C ASN A 619 -23.86 -19.04 28.34
N ALA A 620 -23.53 -19.57 27.15
CA ALA A 620 -24.18 -20.76 26.58
C ALA A 620 -23.55 -22.08 27.04
N GLY A 621 -22.49 -22.07 27.85
CA GLY A 621 -21.74 -23.27 28.27
C GLY A 621 -20.89 -23.90 27.19
N ILE A 622 -20.56 -23.13 26.15
CA ILE A 622 -19.70 -23.57 25.03
C ILE A 622 -18.25 -23.19 25.40
N SER A 623 -17.30 -24.13 25.24
CA SER A 623 -15.89 -23.85 25.48
C SER A 623 -15.35 -22.86 24.46
N GLN A 624 -14.31 -22.11 24.81
CA GLN A 624 -13.71 -21.13 23.90
C GLN A 624 -13.22 -21.79 22.61
N SER A 625 -12.59 -22.96 22.70
CA SER A 625 -12.13 -23.74 21.55
C SER A 625 -13.25 -24.23 20.61
N ALA A 626 -14.47 -24.32 21.10
CA ALA A 626 -15.66 -24.69 20.32
C ALA A 626 -16.52 -23.48 19.92
N CYS A 627 -16.11 -22.26 20.30
CA CYS A 627 -16.85 -21.04 20.04
C CYS A 627 -16.64 -20.59 18.59
N ALA A 628 -17.67 -20.70 17.77
CA ALA A 628 -17.61 -20.34 16.37
C ALA A 628 -17.64 -18.81 16.18
N SER A 629 -16.81 -18.32 15.28
CA SER A 629 -16.87 -16.95 14.81
C SER A 629 -18.19 -16.67 14.07
N LYS A 630 -18.69 -15.45 14.22
CA LYS A 630 -19.94 -14.98 13.60
C LYS A 630 -19.71 -13.62 12.97
N GLN A 631 -20.57 -13.27 12.04
CA GLN A 631 -20.62 -11.90 11.55
C GLN A 631 -21.18 -10.98 12.65
N VAL A 632 -20.42 -9.95 12.98
CA VAL A 632 -20.76 -8.95 14.01
C VAL A 632 -20.83 -7.59 13.34
N SER A 633 -21.90 -6.86 13.62
CA SER A 633 -22.05 -5.47 13.16
C SER A 633 -21.12 -4.57 13.98
N THR A 634 -20.23 -3.85 13.29
CA THR A 634 -19.26 -2.97 13.92
C THR A 634 -19.43 -1.55 13.39
N LEU A 635 -19.40 -0.58 14.30
CA LEU A 635 -19.31 0.84 13.98
C LEU A 635 -17.87 1.29 14.22
N ILE A 636 -17.18 1.70 13.16
CA ILE A 636 -15.81 2.20 13.24
C ILE A 636 -15.87 3.72 13.22
N THR A 637 -15.34 4.36 14.25
CA THR A 637 -15.40 5.81 14.45
C THR A 637 -13.97 6.36 14.46
N SER A 638 -13.75 7.49 13.79
CA SER A 638 -12.51 8.28 13.91
C SER A 638 -12.27 8.72 15.35
N ASN A 639 -11.03 9.06 15.67
CA ASN A 639 -10.66 9.52 17.01
C ASN A 639 -9.87 10.84 16.93
N PRO A 640 -10.51 11.99 17.25
CA PRO A 640 -9.86 13.30 17.20
C PRO A 640 -8.85 13.54 18.35
N ASN A 641 -8.70 12.59 19.27
CA ASN A 641 -7.77 12.68 20.39
C ASN A 641 -6.50 11.84 20.21
N LEU A 642 -6.22 11.41 18.98
CA LEU A 642 -4.98 10.69 18.69
C LEU A 642 -3.79 11.63 18.81
N GLY A 643 -2.73 11.17 19.47
CA GLY A 643 -1.41 11.77 19.46
C GLY A 643 -0.56 11.25 18.31
N ALA A 644 0.60 11.82 18.12
CA ALA A 644 1.60 11.32 17.18
C ALA A 644 2.17 9.96 17.64
N GLU A 645 2.60 9.14 16.69
CA GLU A 645 3.52 8.01 16.95
C GLU A 645 4.91 8.56 17.17
N SER A 646 5.72 7.93 18.00
CA SER A 646 7.13 8.26 18.19
C SER A 646 8.03 7.08 17.82
N SER A 647 9.27 7.36 17.49
CA SER A 647 10.27 6.32 17.21
C SER A 647 11.67 6.74 17.59
N ASP A 648 12.46 5.75 18.05
CA ASP A 648 13.90 5.83 18.20
C ASP A 648 14.57 4.95 17.15
N SER A 649 15.57 5.49 16.46
CA SER A 649 16.33 4.76 15.45
C SER A 649 17.82 4.78 15.75
N THR A 650 18.47 3.62 15.57
CA THR A 650 19.93 3.46 15.67
C THR A 650 20.43 2.70 14.46
N THR A 651 21.41 3.26 13.76
CA THR A 651 22.06 2.62 12.61
C THR A 651 23.57 2.60 12.76
N PHE A 652 24.18 1.50 12.37
CA PHE A 652 25.63 1.36 12.27
C PHE A 652 25.98 0.81 10.89
N SER A 653 26.90 1.47 10.18
CA SER A 653 27.38 1.04 8.88
C SER A 653 28.89 0.97 8.84
N ILE A 654 29.41 -0.08 8.21
CA ILE A 654 30.82 -0.19 7.85
C ILE A 654 30.94 -0.53 6.38
N SER A 655 31.71 0.26 5.65
CA SER A 655 32.05 -0.03 4.27
C SER A 655 33.56 -0.06 4.05
N GLN A 656 33.98 -0.85 3.07
CA GLN A 656 35.37 -1.04 2.70
C GLN A 656 35.54 -1.08 1.18
N ASP A 657 36.31 -0.15 0.67
CA ASP A 657 36.89 -0.28 -0.68
C ASP A 657 38.09 -1.22 -0.61
N MET A 658 37.93 -2.40 -1.20
CA MET A 658 38.96 -3.45 -1.17
C MET A 658 40.17 -3.13 -2.05
N GLY A 659 40.01 -2.25 -3.06
CA GLY A 659 41.08 -1.76 -3.92
C GLY A 659 42.16 -1.02 -3.12
N GLU A 660 41.76 -0.24 -2.14
CA GLU A 660 42.65 0.48 -1.24
C GLU A 660 43.45 -0.46 -0.29
N LEU A 661 42.93 -1.68 -0.04
CA LEU A 661 43.66 -2.71 0.72
C LEU A 661 44.59 -3.53 -0.17
N THR A 662 44.14 -3.87 -1.37
CA THR A 662 44.95 -4.67 -2.32
C THR A 662 44.54 -4.40 -3.76
N PRO A 663 45.48 -4.03 -4.65
CA PRO A 663 45.20 -3.80 -6.07
C PRO A 663 44.57 -5.01 -6.79
N ALA A 664 44.68 -6.21 -6.23
CA ALA A 664 44.06 -7.41 -6.81
C ALA A 664 42.51 -7.43 -6.70
N LEU A 665 41.96 -6.62 -5.79
CA LEU A 665 40.52 -6.47 -5.57
C LEU A 665 40.06 -5.06 -5.90
N ASN A 666 40.72 -4.42 -6.86
CA ASN A 666 40.29 -3.12 -7.34
C ASN A 666 38.83 -3.19 -7.82
N ASN A 667 38.04 -2.17 -7.54
CA ASN A 667 36.62 -2.08 -7.85
C ASN A 667 35.72 -3.09 -7.09
N LEU A 668 36.18 -3.66 -5.96
CA LEU A 668 35.34 -4.40 -5.02
C LEU A 668 35.03 -3.53 -3.82
N SER A 669 33.75 -3.24 -3.62
CA SER A 669 33.20 -2.54 -2.45
C SER A 669 32.33 -3.49 -1.63
N LEU A 670 32.48 -3.40 -0.31
CA LEU A 670 31.67 -4.17 0.66
C LEU A 670 31.04 -3.19 1.64
N ARG A 671 29.76 -3.37 1.98
CA ARG A 671 29.07 -2.61 3.00
C ARG A 671 28.17 -3.51 3.84
N LEU A 672 28.19 -3.29 5.15
CA LEU A 672 27.31 -3.92 6.13
C LEU A 672 26.64 -2.82 6.95
N ASP A 673 25.33 -2.81 6.96
CA ASP A 673 24.50 -1.89 7.73
C ASP A 673 23.70 -2.68 8.76
N TRP A 674 23.80 -2.35 10.04
CA TRP A 674 22.92 -2.84 11.09
C TRP A 674 21.97 -1.73 11.52
N PHE A 675 20.74 -2.09 11.86
CA PHE A 675 19.72 -1.14 12.27
C PHE A 675 18.82 -1.70 13.38
N ASN A 676 18.32 -0.78 14.20
CA ASN A 676 17.22 -0.99 15.13
C ASN A 676 16.30 0.23 15.09
N ILE A 677 14.98 -0.02 14.98
CA ILE A 677 13.93 1.01 15.00
C ILE A 677 12.89 0.57 16.02
N GLU A 678 12.77 1.32 17.11
CA GLU A 678 11.75 1.13 18.14
C GLU A 678 10.67 2.19 17.94
N MET A 679 9.38 1.79 18.02
CA MET A 679 8.24 2.69 17.88
C MET A 679 7.31 2.55 19.07
N GLU A 680 6.78 3.68 19.53
CA GLU A 680 5.79 3.74 20.59
C GLU A 680 4.52 4.48 20.12
N ASP A 681 3.43 4.27 20.86
CA ASP A 681 2.16 4.93 20.61
C ASP A 681 1.61 4.75 19.18
N LEU A 682 1.82 3.55 18.59
CA LEU A 682 1.34 3.28 17.23
C LEU A 682 -0.16 3.55 17.10
N ILE A 683 -0.51 4.24 16.02
CA ILE A 683 -1.91 4.47 15.66
C ILE A 683 -2.42 3.23 14.94
N SER A 684 -3.27 2.49 15.60
CA SER A 684 -3.90 1.29 15.07
C SER A 684 -5.41 1.27 15.30
N SER A 685 -6.13 0.56 14.42
CA SER A 685 -7.54 0.31 14.66
C SER A 685 -7.71 -0.75 15.74
N VAL A 686 -8.50 -0.45 16.76
CA VAL A 686 -8.98 -1.44 17.74
C VAL A 686 -9.95 -2.37 17.01
N SER A 687 -9.61 -3.64 16.87
CA SER A 687 -10.44 -4.58 16.12
C SER A 687 -11.73 -4.94 16.86
N THR A 688 -12.74 -5.36 16.11
CA THR A 688 -13.97 -5.94 16.69
C THR A 688 -13.67 -7.08 17.65
N GLN A 689 -12.67 -7.90 17.35
CA GLN A 689 -12.26 -9.03 18.17
C GLN A 689 -11.64 -8.57 19.49
N ASP A 690 -10.82 -7.51 19.48
CA ASP A 690 -10.19 -6.97 20.68
C ASP A 690 -11.25 -6.42 21.66
N VAL A 691 -12.24 -5.71 21.14
CA VAL A 691 -13.35 -5.19 21.95
C VAL A 691 -14.17 -6.34 22.57
N LEU A 692 -14.51 -7.36 21.78
CA LEU A 692 -15.24 -8.54 22.27
C LEU A 692 -14.41 -9.37 23.26
N TYR A 693 -13.12 -9.48 23.07
CA TYR A 693 -12.23 -10.15 24.00
C TYR A 693 -12.11 -9.38 25.31
N SER A 694 -11.97 -8.05 25.23
CA SER A 694 -12.00 -7.19 26.42
C SER A 694 -13.35 -7.28 27.16
N ASP A 695 -14.46 -7.42 26.45
CA ASP A 695 -15.78 -7.63 27.05
C ASP A 695 -15.86 -8.96 27.82
N PHE A 696 -15.27 -10.00 27.29
CA PHE A 696 -15.21 -11.32 27.91
C PHE A 696 -14.28 -11.37 29.15
N THR A 697 -13.07 -10.80 29.03
CA THR A 697 -12.02 -10.89 30.08
C THR A 697 -12.12 -9.79 31.14
N ASN A 698 -13.03 -8.81 30.99
CA ASN A 698 -13.03 -7.53 31.71
C ASN A 698 -11.68 -6.79 31.52
N GLY A 699 -11.14 -6.83 30.31
CA GLY A 699 -9.87 -6.22 29.95
C GLY A 699 -9.94 -4.68 29.86
N ASN A 700 -8.82 -4.07 29.49
CA ASN A 700 -8.59 -2.63 29.59
C ASN A 700 -9.39 -1.75 28.64
N LEU A 701 -9.98 -2.30 27.57
CA LEU A 701 -10.71 -1.50 26.57
C LEU A 701 -12.13 -1.11 26.99
N LEU A 702 -12.75 -1.88 27.88
CA LEU A 702 -14.11 -1.62 28.36
C LEU A 702 -14.14 -1.36 29.87
N THR A 703 -14.99 -0.44 30.27
CA THR A 703 -15.19 -0.10 31.67
C THR A 703 -16.24 -1.00 32.35
N GLY A 704 -16.41 -0.88 33.65
CA GLY A 704 -17.53 -1.49 34.39
C GLY A 704 -18.84 -0.71 34.31
N ASN A 705 -18.93 0.31 33.44
CA ASN A 705 -20.09 1.18 33.35
C ASN A 705 -21.02 0.75 32.21
N TYR A 706 -22.33 0.83 32.47
CA TYR A 706 -23.39 0.42 31.55
C TYR A 706 -24.44 1.51 31.39
N GLU A 707 -24.96 1.62 30.18
CA GLU A 707 -26.13 2.37 29.80
C GLU A 707 -27.21 1.41 29.34
N TYR A 708 -28.47 1.65 29.69
CA TYR A 708 -29.59 0.80 29.34
C TYR A 708 -30.55 1.55 28.41
N TYR A 709 -31.03 0.88 27.38
CA TYR A 709 -31.90 1.44 26.36
C TYR A 709 -33.17 0.60 26.19
N ASP A 710 -34.29 1.24 25.93
CA ASP A 710 -35.54 0.58 25.53
C ASP A 710 -35.47 0.18 24.01
N ALA A 711 -36.54 -0.42 23.50
CA ALA A 711 -36.61 -0.88 22.13
C ALA A 711 -36.49 0.25 21.06
N THR A 712 -36.67 1.51 21.46
CA THR A 712 -36.62 2.69 20.58
C THR A 712 -35.34 3.51 20.77
N GLY A 713 -34.54 3.14 21.76
CA GLY A 713 -33.35 3.88 22.18
C GLY A 713 -32.13 3.70 21.27
N LEU A 714 -32.20 2.77 20.32
CA LEU A 714 -31.14 2.53 19.32
C LEU A 714 -31.68 2.76 17.89
N LYS A 715 -30.89 3.40 17.04
CA LYS A 715 -31.18 3.51 15.62
C LYS A 715 -30.83 2.19 14.90
N GLY A 716 -31.27 2.08 13.65
CA GLY A 716 -30.94 0.93 12.80
C GLY A 716 -29.43 0.71 12.55
N ASP A 717 -28.61 1.72 12.73
CA ASP A 717 -27.15 1.68 12.68
C ASP A 717 -26.49 1.35 14.04
N GLY A 718 -27.28 1.07 15.10
CA GLY A 718 -26.79 0.78 16.46
C GLY A 718 -26.37 2.01 17.27
N SER A 719 -26.43 3.22 16.70
CA SER A 719 -26.22 4.45 17.47
C SER A 719 -27.39 4.75 18.40
N ALA A 720 -27.14 5.49 19.48
CA ALA A 720 -28.20 5.90 20.39
C ALA A 720 -29.20 6.83 19.67
N ALA A 721 -30.49 6.46 19.72
CA ALA A 721 -31.57 7.29 19.18
C ALA A 721 -32.12 8.27 20.22
N GLY A 722 -31.83 8.04 21.50
CA GLY A 722 -32.28 8.84 22.62
C GLY A 722 -31.40 8.69 23.86
N ALA A 723 -31.79 9.32 24.94
CA ALA A 723 -31.12 9.14 26.21
C ALA A 723 -31.31 7.71 26.77
N PRO A 724 -30.33 7.17 27.51
CA PRO A 724 -30.51 5.88 28.19
C PRO A 724 -31.65 5.94 29.20
N VAL A 725 -32.39 4.86 29.31
CA VAL A 725 -33.45 4.72 30.35
C VAL A 725 -32.88 4.53 31.77
N GLY A 726 -31.58 4.23 31.84
CA GLY A 726 -30.83 4.11 33.09
C GLY A 726 -29.35 3.91 32.88
N THR A 727 -28.55 4.06 33.92
CA THR A 727 -27.12 3.77 33.98
C THR A 727 -26.80 2.87 35.16
N GLY A 728 -25.74 2.09 35.12
CA GLY A 728 -25.34 1.20 36.19
C GLY A 728 -23.96 0.61 36.05
N THR A 729 -23.61 -0.29 36.93
CA THR A 729 -22.32 -1.00 36.96
C THR A 729 -22.51 -2.52 36.80
N SER A 730 -23.61 -2.96 36.23
CA SER A 730 -23.95 -4.38 36.07
C SER A 730 -24.55 -4.65 34.70
N ALA A 731 -24.30 -5.81 34.14
CA ALA A 731 -24.96 -6.30 32.92
C ALA A 731 -26.44 -6.69 33.17
N THR A 732 -26.94 -6.59 34.41
CA THR A 732 -28.34 -6.89 34.74
C THR A 732 -29.22 -5.73 34.31
N CYS A 733 -30.06 -5.97 33.31
CA CYS A 733 -30.97 -4.96 32.79
C CYS A 733 -32.12 -4.61 33.72
N PRO A 734 -32.50 -3.31 33.82
CA PRO A 734 -33.79 -2.88 34.35
C PRO A 734 -34.97 -3.48 33.55
N ALA A 735 -36.15 -3.50 34.13
CA ALA A 735 -37.34 -4.13 33.53
C ALA A 735 -37.85 -3.42 32.26
N ASP A 736 -37.51 -2.16 32.09
CA ASP A 736 -37.85 -1.30 30.94
C ASP A 736 -36.79 -1.25 29.86
N ALA A 737 -35.64 -1.91 30.07
CA ALA A 737 -34.55 -1.95 29.09
C ALA A 737 -34.68 -3.16 28.15
N THR A 738 -34.40 -2.93 26.89
CA THR A 738 -34.28 -3.96 25.81
C THR A 738 -32.83 -4.28 25.49
N TYR A 739 -31.97 -3.29 25.63
CA TYR A 739 -30.54 -3.38 25.34
C TYR A 739 -29.70 -2.78 26.46
N TYR A 740 -28.48 -3.27 26.62
CA TYR A 740 -27.46 -2.59 27.41
C TYR A 740 -26.21 -2.30 26.53
N LYS A 741 -25.63 -1.13 26.77
CA LYS A 741 -24.36 -0.70 26.19
C LYS A 741 -23.32 -0.71 27.31
N ARG A 742 -22.28 -1.54 27.18
CA ARG A 742 -21.11 -1.48 28.03
C ARG A 742 -20.14 -0.45 27.46
N LEU A 743 -19.77 0.53 28.28
CA LEU A 743 -18.93 1.65 27.84
C LEU A 743 -17.47 1.28 27.85
N GLY A 744 -16.72 1.78 26.87
CA GLY A 744 -15.28 1.66 26.78
C GLY A 744 -14.53 2.78 27.52
N VAL A 745 -13.20 2.65 27.53
CA VAL A 745 -12.28 3.70 28.03
C VAL A 745 -12.31 4.93 27.11
N SER A 746 -12.66 4.75 25.87
CA SER A 746 -13.00 5.79 24.89
C SER A 746 -14.50 5.71 24.55
N PRO A 747 -15.18 6.84 24.30
CA PRO A 747 -16.59 6.86 23.91
C PRO A 747 -16.92 6.05 22.64
N ALA A 748 -15.93 5.87 21.77
CA ALA A 748 -16.04 5.11 20.53
C ALA A 748 -15.94 3.59 20.71
N LEU A 749 -15.42 3.12 21.87
CA LEU A 749 -15.30 1.70 22.19
C LEU A 749 -16.47 1.26 23.06
N TYR A 750 -17.23 0.30 22.59
CA TYR A 750 -18.37 -0.23 23.35
C TYR A 750 -18.89 -1.56 22.79
N THR A 751 -19.68 -2.27 23.60
CA THR A 751 -20.53 -3.36 23.13
C THR A 751 -22.00 -3.05 23.42
N ILE A 752 -22.89 -3.36 22.47
CA ILE A 752 -24.34 -3.30 22.66
C ILE A 752 -24.87 -4.71 22.58
N ARG A 753 -25.58 -5.12 23.65
CA ARG A 753 -26.14 -6.45 23.80
C ARG A 753 -27.61 -6.43 24.14
N SER A 754 -28.34 -7.44 23.67
CA SER A 754 -29.75 -7.67 24.06
C SER A 754 -29.86 -8.08 25.52
N CYS A 755 -30.76 -7.44 26.25
CA CYS A 755 -31.11 -7.79 27.65
C CYS A 755 -31.73 -9.18 27.78
N ALA A 756 -32.42 -9.65 26.75
CA ALA A 756 -33.15 -10.92 26.79
C ALA A 756 -32.25 -12.15 26.78
N ASN A 757 -31.11 -12.10 26.06
CA ASN A 757 -30.26 -13.27 25.80
C ASN A 757 -28.76 -12.98 25.73
N GLY A 758 -28.34 -11.74 25.99
CA GLY A 758 -26.94 -11.32 25.96
C GLY A 758 -26.30 -11.31 24.55
N ARG A 759 -27.11 -11.54 23.50
CA ARG A 759 -26.58 -11.53 22.12
C ARG A 759 -26.03 -10.17 21.76
N ILE A 760 -24.87 -10.16 21.13
CA ILE A 760 -24.25 -8.95 20.58
C ILE A 760 -25.09 -8.41 19.42
N ASP A 761 -25.38 -7.12 19.42
CA ASP A 761 -26.04 -6.41 18.33
C ASP A 761 -25.02 -5.56 17.57
N TYR A 762 -24.23 -4.76 18.30
CA TYR A 762 -23.21 -3.90 17.72
C TYR A 762 -21.95 -3.85 18.60
N VAL A 763 -20.82 -3.64 17.93
CA VAL A 763 -19.54 -3.30 18.55
C VAL A 763 -19.10 -1.93 18.04
N GLY A 764 -18.75 -1.04 18.95
CA GLY A 764 -18.03 0.19 18.64
C GLY A 764 -16.54 -0.07 18.61
N ALA A 765 -15.90 0.31 17.54
CA ALA A 765 -14.45 0.25 17.32
C ALA A 765 -13.93 1.64 16.93
N SER A 766 -12.64 1.88 17.14
CA SER A 766 -12.02 3.18 16.86
C SER A 766 -10.51 3.01 16.68
N TYR A 767 -9.84 4.11 16.42
CA TYR A 767 -8.38 4.18 16.42
C TYR A 767 -7.87 4.57 17.81
N ALA A 768 -6.69 4.09 18.16
CA ALA A 768 -6.02 4.44 19.41
C ALA A 768 -4.50 4.41 19.21
N ASN A 769 -3.80 5.24 20.02
CA ASN A 769 -2.36 5.12 20.18
C ASN A 769 -2.06 3.92 21.08
N GLN A 770 -1.35 2.91 20.61
CA GLN A 770 -1.15 1.69 21.37
C GLN A 770 0.11 0.95 20.98
N GLY A 771 0.72 0.39 22.02
CA GLY A 771 1.76 -0.59 21.89
C GLY A 771 3.13 -0.03 21.53
N LYS A 772 4.07 -0.95 21.61
CA LYS A 772 5.44 -0.79 21.14
C LYS A 772 5.64 -1.73 19.95
N TYR A 773 6.52 -1.34 19.06
CA TYR A 773 6.91 -2.13 17.91
C TYR A 773 8.40 -1.98 17.68
N GLU A 774 9.07 -3.05 17.31
CA GLU A 774 10.51 -3.07 17.10
C GLU A 774 10.83 -3.76 15.78
N VAL A 775 11.79 -3.19 15.04
CA VAL A 775 12.35 -3.82 13.84
C VAL A 775 13.86 -3.74 13.93
N GLU A 776 14.51 -4.89 13.97
CA GLU A 776 15.96 -5.03 14.00
C GLU A 776 16.44 -5.94 12.88
N GLY A 777 17.61 -5.65 12.33
CA GLY A 777 18.21 -6.47 11.29
C GLY A 777 19.50 -5.89 10.72
N TYR A 778 19.92 -6.44 9.58
CA TYR A 778 21.10 -5.96 8.87
C TYR A 778 20.98 -6.13 7.35
N ASP A 779 21.70 -5.26 6.64
CA ASP A 779 21.79 -5.26 5.18
C ASP A 779 23.25 -5.45 4.76
N ILE A 780 23.49 -6.21 3.68
CA ILE A 780 24.81 -6.44 3.11
C ILE A 780 24.79 -6.06 1.63
N PHE A 781 25.77 -5.27 1.22
CA PHE A 781 25.97 -4.87 -0.17
C PHE A 781 27.37 -5.26 -0.62
N VAL A 782 27.44 -5.81 -1.83
CA VAL A 782 28.69 -6.15 -2.50
C VAL A 782 28.60 -5.64 -3.93
N ASP A 783 29.52 -4.77 -4.31
CA ASP A 783 29.68 -4.30 -5.68
C ASP A 783 31.07 -4.63 -6.18
N TYR A 784 31.13 -5.29 -7.33
CA TYR A 784 32.40 -5.71 -7.93
C TYR A 784 32.37 -5.61 -9.44
N THR A 785 33.25 -4.80 -9.98
CA THR A 785 33.48 -4.72 -11.44
C THR A 785 34.79 -5.38 -11.78
N VAL A 786 34.77 -6.37 -12.69
CA VAL A 786 35.96 -7.09 -13.16
C VAL A 786 36.04 -7.17 -14.66
N GLU A 787 37.19 -6.83 -15.21
CA GLU A 787 37.48 -7.04 -16.64
C GLU A 787 37.57 -8.55 -16.93
N LEU A 788 36.74 -9.04 -17.83
CA LEU A 788 36.67 -10.45 -18.22
C LEU A 788 36.53 -10.59 -19.74
N GLY A 789 37.52 -11.22 -20.39
CA GLY A 789 37.44 -11.59 -21.83
C GLY A 789 37.27 -10.41 -22.79
N GLY A 790 37.65 -9.19 -22.40
CA GLY A 790 37.56 -7.98 -23.22
C GLY A 790 36.24 -7.19 -23.03
N GLY A 791 35.51 -7.48 -21.98
CA GLY A 791 34.37 -6.73 -21.49
C GLY A 791 34.41 -6.62 -19.97
N ASP A 792 33.45 -5.90 -19.37
CA ASP A 792 33.32 -5.67 -17.95
C ASP A 792 32.16 -6.49 -17.41
N LEU A 793 32.42 -7.21 -16.33
CA LEU A 793 31.41 -7.91 -15.53
C LEU A 793 31.15 -7.15 -14.24
N ASP A 794 29.95 -6.59 -14.09
CA ASP A 794 29.48 -5.99 -12.87
C ASP A 794 28.66 -7.02 -12.08
N VAL A 795 29.01 -7.18 -10.80
CA VAL A 795 28.37 -8.08 -9.86
C VAL A 795 27.87 -7.26 -8.69
N THR A 796 26.56 -7.17 -8.53
CA THR A 796 25.94 -6.51 -7.37
C THR A 796 25.14 -7.53 -6.56
N LEU A 797 25.40 -7.60 -5.25
CA LEU A 797 24.59 -8.33 -4.28
C LEU A 797 23.99 -7.36 -3.29
N GLU A 798 22.69 -7.35 -3.22
CA GLU A 798 21.89 -6.71 -2.17
C GLU A 798 21.26 -7.81 -1.32
N TYR A 799 21.49 -7.80 -0.02
CA TYR A 799 20.91 -8.76 0.91
C TYR A 799 20.35 -8.03 2.12
N SER A 800 19.13 -8.34 2.52
CA SER A 800 18.48 -7.82 3.72
C SER A 800 18.02 -8.96 4.61
N HIS A 801 18.28 -8.82 5.91
CA HIS A 801 17.83 -9.73 6.96
C HIS A 801 17.11 -8.98 8.06
N ILE A 802 15.92 -9.42 8.38
CA ILE A 802 15.10 -8.94 9.51
C ILE A 802 15.23 -9.99 10.63
N GLU A 803 15.86 -9.62 11.73
CA GLU A 803 16.06 -10.49 12.90
C GLU A 803 14.87 -10.43 13.86
N ASP A 804 14.38 -9.22 14.11
CA ASP A 804 13.16 -8.96 14.87
C ASP A 804 12.20 -8.07 14.08
N TYR A 805 10.93 -8.41 14.13
CA TYR A 805 9.84 -7.63 13.58
C TYR A 805 8.59 -7.88 14.43
N GLY A 806 8.35 -7.03 15.39
CA GLY A 806 7.32 -7.37 16.32
C GLY A 806 6.88 -6.31 17.30
N GLY A 807 5.98 -6.72 18.16
CA GLY A 807 5.42 -5.87 19.19
C GLY A 807 4.48 -6.65 20.10
N ALA A 808 3.60 -5.93 20.77
CA ALA A 808 2.61 -6.55 21.65
C ALA A 808 1.65 -7.41 20.83
N PRO A 809 1.42 -8.68 21.18
CA PRO A 809 0.54 -9.59 20.43
C PRO A 809 -0.94 -9.18 20.50
N PHE A 810 -1.32 -8.38 21.46
CA PHE A 810 -2.65 -7.79 21.60
C PHE A 810 -2.59 -6.55 22.50
N ILE A 811 -3.60 -5.72 22.41
CA ILE A 811 -3.73 -4.47 23.17
C ILE A 811 -3.64 -4.72 24.68
N GLY A 812 -2.71 -4.01 25.35
CA GLY A 812 -2.46 -4.12 26.79
C GLY A 812 -1.58 -5.31 27.19
N SER A 813 -0.93 -5.97 26.24
CA SER A 813 0.12 -6.96 26.52
C SER A 813 1.47 -6.28 26.70
N ASP A 814 2.21 -6.69 27.72
CA ASP A 814 3.63 -6.31 27.90
C ASP A 814 4.60 -7.31 27.21
N ALA A 815 4.07 -8.35 26.57
CA ALA A 815 4.86 -9.35 25.90
C ALA A 815 5.31 -8.84 24.52
N HIS A 816 6.51 -9.21 24.09
CA HIS A 816 7.00 -8.98 22.75
C HIS A 816 6.82 -10.24 21.91
N GLN A 817 6.18 -10.11 20.74
CA GLN A 817 6.01 -11.16 19.74
C GLN A 817 6.86 -10.83 18.53
N ASN A 818 7.95 -11.57 18.32
CA ASN A 818 8.69 -11.50 17.07
C ASN A 818 7.96 -12.26 15.97
N ASN A 819 7.60 -11.56 14.90
CA ASN A 819 6.89 -12.09 13.73
C ASN A 819 7.82 -12.27 12.49
N ALA A 820 9.10 -11.94 12.56
CA ALA A 820 10.04 -12.21 11.48
C ALA A 820 10.08 -13.71 11.20
N GLY A 821 10.08 -14.11 9.94
CA GLY A 821 10.01 -15.52 9.53
C GLY A 821 8.64 -16.16 9.76
N PHE A 822 7.56 -15.37 9.83
CA PHE A 822 6.23 -15.85 10.19
C PHE A 822 5.12 -15.15 9.37
N ASN A 823 4.09 -15.88 8.94
CA ASN A 823 2.87 -15.34 8.30
C ASN A 823 3.10 -14.32 7.16
N GLY A 824 3.95 -14.64 6.20
CA GLY A 824 4.20 -13.75 5.05
C GLY A 824 5.28 -12.69 5.29
N LEU A 825 6.01 -12.77 6.38
CA LEU A 825 7.10 -11.87 6.76
C LEU A 825 8.45 -12.62 6.67
N PRO A 826 9.03 -12.83 5.48
CA PRO A 826 10.30 -13.56 5.34
C PRO A 826 11.45 -12.81 6.04
N GLU A 827 12.32 -13.56 6.73
CA GLU A 827 13.52 -12.99 7.38
C GLU A 827 14.54 -12.51 6.36
N ASN A 828 14.60 -13.17 5.18
CA ASN A 828 15.67 -12.95 4.22
C ASN A 828 15.14 -12.56 2.86
N ARG A 829 15.81 -11.59 2.24
CA ARG A 829 15.60 -11.20 0.86
C ARG A 829 16.93 -10.81 0.22
N TYR A 830 17.18 -11.22 -1.04
CA TYR A 830 18.34 -10.72 -1.78
C TYR A 830 18.07 -10.58 -3.27
N ASN A 831 18.84 -9.69 -3.90
CA ASN A 831 19.02 -9.55 -5.33
C ASN A 831 20.50 -9.80 -5.68
N LEU A 832 20.76 -10.75 -6.58
CA LEU A 832 22.07 -10.93 -7.18
C LEU A 832 21.99 -10.51 -8.66
N ILE A 833 22.66 -9.45 -9.01
CA ILE A 833 22.64 -8.83 -10.33
C ILE A 833 24.01 -9.04 -10.99
N LEU A 834 24.00 -9.58 -12.20
CA LEU A 834 25.18 -9.83 -13.00
C LEU A 834 25.01 -9.15 -14.35
N ASN A 835 25.83 -8.16 -14.67
CA ASN A 835 25.82 -7.45 -15.95
C ASN A 835 27.17 -7.62 -16.65
N TYR A 836 27.16 -8.16 -17.85
CA TYR A 836 28.36 -8.26 -18.67
C TYR A 836 28.24 -7.41 -19.93
N THR A 837 29.13 -6.46 -20.07
CA THR A 837 29.16 -5.50 -21.18
C THR A 837 30.42 -5.66 -22.00
N TRP A 838 30.29 -5.76 -23.31
CA TRP A 838 31.43 -5.81 -24.24
C TRP A 838 31.14 -5.01 -25.50
N GLY A 839 31.84 -3.91 -25.70
CA GLY A 839 31.57 -2.98 -26.78
C GLY A 839 30.12 -2.51 -26.83
N ASP A 840 29.44 -2.74 -27.94
CA ASP A 840 28.04 -2.33 -28.14
C ASP A 840 27.02 -3.32 -27.61
N TYR A 841 27.41 -4.37 -26.89
CA TYR A 841 26.55 -5.44 -26.44
C TYR A 841 26.58 -5.59 -24.93
N GLY A 842 25.46 -6.06 -24.35
CA GLY A 842 25.38 -6.38 -22.93
C GLY A 842 24.42 -7.53 -22.67
N ILE A 843 24.69 -8.29 -21.61
CA ILE A 843 23.80 -9.30 -21.06
C ILE A 843 23.66 -9.07 -19.56
N GLY A 844 22.43 -8.99 -19.06
CA GLY A 844 22.10 -8.91 -17.64
C GLY A 844 21.38 -10.17 -17.20
N VAL A 845 21.69 -10.64 -15.99
CA VAL A 845 20.98 -11.71 -15.29
C VAL A 845 20.76 -11.28 -13.85
N THR A 846 19.51 -11.29 -13.41
CA THR A 846 19.16 -10.98 -12.01
C THR A 846 18.50 -12.20 -11.39
N ASN A 847 19.03 -12.66 -10.26
CA ASN A 847 18.36 -13.62 -9.39
C ASN A 847 17.76 -12.89 -8.18
N ARG A 848 16.46 -13.04 -7.98
CA ARG A 848 15.71 -12.48 -6.85
C ARG A 848 15.28 -13.59 -5.92
N HIS A 849 15.53 -13.42 -4.63
CA HIS A 849 15.22 -14.39 -3.60
C HIS A 849 14.33 -13.80 -2.52
N ILE A 850 13.34 -14.57 -2.13
CA ILE A 850 12.51 -14.34 -0.95
C ILE A 850 12.62 -15.60 -0.08
N GLY A 851 13.00 -15.43 1.19
CA GLY A 851 13.21 -16.51 2.14
C GLY A 851 11.92 -17.27 2.47
N ASP A 852 12.10 -18.43 3.08
CA ASP A 852 11.02 -19.21 3.64
C ASP A 852 10.49 -18.59 4.95
N PHE A 853 9.28 -18.96 5.32
CA PHE A 853 8.68 -18.55 6.58
C PHE A 853 7.69 -19.58 7.11
N ALA A 854 7.50 -19.59 8.43
CA ALA A 854 6.53 -20.44 9.08
C ALA A 854 5.10 -19.90 8.85
N PHE A 855 4.17 -20.79 8.54
CA PHE A 855 2.76 -20.49 8.49
C PHE A 855 2.07 -21.17 9.66
N ASN A 856 1.75 -20.42 10.71
CA ASN A 856 1.08 -20.99 11.88
C ASN A 856 -0.38 -20.53 11.95
N SER A 857 -1.30 -21.44 11.64
CA SER A 857 -2.71 -21.24 11.92
C SER A 857 -3.07 -21.37 13.41
N ASN A 858 -2.14 -21.81 14.24
CA ASN A 858 -2.30 -22.09 15.66
C ASN A 858 -1.47 -21.17 16.55
N CYS A 859 -1.51 -19.87 16.31
CA CYS A 859 -1.19 -18.97 17.41
C CYS A 859 -2.06 -19.40 18.59
N ALA A 860 -1.44 -19.85 19.68
CA ALA A 860 -2.18 -20.23 20.88
C ALA A 860 -3.15 -19.10 21.18
N SER A 861 -4.41 -19.45 21.42
CA SER A 861 -5.48 -18.48 21.62
C SER A 861 -4.98 -17.42 22.58
N GLN A 862 -5.38 -16.19 22.39
CA GLN A 862 -5.14 -15.07 23.34
C GLN A 862 -5.36 -15.46 24.80
N GLU A 863 -6.13 -16.54 25.05
CA GLU A 863 -6.40 -17.14 26.35
C GLU A 863 -5.21 -17.52 27.21
N ALA A 864 -4.10 -17.87 26.58
CA ALA A 864 -2.93 -18.36 27.31
C ALA A 864 -1.83 -17.31 27.45
N GLY A 865 -2.05 -16.06 27.00
CA GLY A 865 -0.92 -15.13 26.82
C GLY A 865 0.12 -15.72 25.86
N GLY A 866 -0.32 -16.63 25.00
CA GLY A 866 0.55 -17.45 24.17
C GLY A 866 1.11 -16.66 23.03
N LEU A 867 2.42 -16.56 23.00
CA LEU A 867 3.19 -16.15 21.85
C LEU A 867 3.02 -17.20 20.76
N CYS A 868 2.87 -16.75 19.52
CA CYS A 868 2.88 -17.66 18.39
C CYS A 868 4.26 -18.33 18.29
N THR A 869 4.28 -19.65 18.12
CA THR A 869 5.53 -20.38 17.89
C THR A 869 5.74 -20.54 16.38
N LYS A 870 7.01 -20.41 15.92
CA LYS A 870 7.38 -20.67 14.53
C LYS A 870 7.35 -22.18 14.25
N GLU A 871 6.15 -22.78 14.29
CA GLU A 871 5.94 -24.19 13.97
C GLU A 871 5.16 -24.31 12.65
N GLY A 872 5.62 -25.21 11.76
CA GLY A 872 5.06 -25.37 10.42
C GLY A 872 3.54 -25.57 10.34
N PRO A 873 2.93 -25.52 9.14
CA PRO A 873 3.62 -25.70 7.86
C PRO A 873 4.49 -24.49 7.47
N TYR A 874 5.58 -24.79 6.75
CA TYR A 874 6.49 -23.78 6.23
C TYR A 874 6.15 -23.47 4.78
N GLN A 875 6.14 -22.18 4.44
CA GLN A 875 6.15 -21.70 3.08
C GLN A 875 7.57 -21.79 2.53
N ASP A 876 7.75 -22.42 1.36
CA ASP A 876 9.06 -22.60 0.77
C ASP A 876 9.62 -21.26 0.26
N LYS A 877 10.94 -21.16 0.14
CA LYS A 877 11.62 -20.03 -0.49
C LYS A 877 11.21 -19.85 -1.95
N TYR A 878 11.26 -18.62 -2.40
CA TYR A 878 10.87 -18.24 -3.75
C TYR A 878 12.02 -17.56 -4.49
N ASP A 879 12.47 -18.18 -5.60
CA ASP A 879 13.55 -17.67 -6.43
C ASP A 879 13.02 -17.41 -7.85
N THR A 880 13.32 -16.24 -8.43
CA THR A 880 13.07 -15.90 -9.82
C THR A 880 14.35 -15.46 -10.51
N ILE A 881 14.39 -15.63 -11.82
CA ILE A 881 15.52 -15.24 -12.65
C ILE A 881 15.01 -14.35 -13.79
N ASP A 882 15.59 -13.17 -13.92
CA ASP A 882 15.35 -12.26 -15.01
C ASP A 882 16.57 -12.23 -15.92
N ILE A 883 16.35 -12.16 -17.24
CA ILE A 883 17.43 -12.16 -18.24
C ILE A 883 17.17 -11.04 -19.23
N GLN A 884 18.21 -10.28 -19.56
CA GLN A 884 18.15 -9.23 -20.56
C GLN A 884 19.37 -9.32 -21.48
N ALA A 885 19.18 -9.02 -22.76
CA ALA A 885 20.26 -8.77 -23.71
C ALA A 885 20.06 -7.40 -24.37
N ARG A 886 21.12 -6.62 -24.51
CA ARG A 886 21.10 -5.30 -25.15
C ARG A 886 22.10 -5.21 -26.27
N ALA A 887 21.77 -4.42 -27.30
CA ALA A 887 22.67 -4.09 -28.41
C ALA A 887 22.47 -2.64 -28.84
N ASN A 888 23.57 -1.90 -28.92
CA ASN A 888 23.61 -0.52 -29.40
C ASN A 888 23.90 -0.49 -30.88
N PHE A 889 23.05 0.14 -31.68
CA PHE A 889 23.17 0.28 -33.14
C PHE A 889 23.56 1.73 -33.55
N GLY A 890 24.19 2.45 -32.63
CA GLY A 890 24.63 3.83 -32.83
C GLY A 890 23.44 4.74 -33.10
N LYS A 891 23.44 5.49 -34.17
CA LYS A 891 22.36 6.43 -34.55
C LYS A 891 20.95 5.80 -34.69
N TYR A 892 20.81 4.51 -34.61
CA TYR A 892 19.51 3.82 -34.66
C TYR A 892 19.01 3.43 -33.25
N GLY A 893 19.82 3.76 -32.24
CA GLY A 893 19.46 3.53 -30.85
C GLY A 893 19.84 2.14 -30.35
N THR A 894 19.45 1.89 -29.11
CA THR A 894 19.68 0.65 -28.38
C THR A 894 18.42 -0.20 -28.39
N ILE A 895 18.56 -1.48 -28.69
CA ILE A 895 17.49 -2.47 -28.56
C ILE A 895 17.83 -3.38 -27.37
N SER A 896 16.90 -3.53 -26.44
CA SER A 896 16.96 -4.50 -25.34
C SER A 896 15.82 -5.52 -25.48
N ILE A 897 16.14 -6.78 -25.32
CA ILE A 897 15.15 -7.87 -25.28
C ILE A 897 15.34 -8.58 -23.95
N GLY A 898 14.27 -8.80 -23.21
CA GLY A 898 14.37 -9.45 -21.92
C GLY A 898 13.21 -10.36 -21.59
N VAL A 899 13.44 -11.16 -20.57
CA VAL A 899 12.47 -12.08 -19.99
C VAL A 899 12.50 -11.91 -18.49
N ILE A 900 11.43 -11.36 -17.93
CA ILE A 900 11.20 -11.31 -16.48
C ILE A 900 10.65 -12.67 -16.05
N ASN A 901 11.10 -13.17 -14.90
CA ASN A 901 10.73 -14.50 -14.38
C ASN A 901 10.87 -15.58 -15.45
N ALA A 902 12.09 -15.75 -16.00
CA ALA A 902 12.37 -16.66 -17.10
C ALA A 902 12.00 -18.12 -16.81
N SER A 903 11.99 -18.53 -15.54
CA SER A 903 11.55 -19.86 -15.08
C SER A 903 10.03 -20.03 -15.06
N ASP A 904 9.24 -18.96 -15.30
CA ASP A 904 7.79 -18.90 -15.13
C ASP A 904 7.34 -19.42 -13.75
N LYS A 905 8.08 -19.02 -12.71
CA LYS A 905 7.82 -19.45 -11.33
C LYS A 905 6.53 -18.82 -10.85
N ASP A 906 5.58 -19.63 -10.45
CA ASP A 906 4.34 -19.19 -9.81
C ASP A 906 4.60 -18.71 -8.38
N PRO A 907 3.86 -17.72 -7.89
CA PRO A 907 3.75 -17.45 -6.47
C PRO A 907 3.38 -18.70 -5.69
N LEU A 908 3.86 -18.81 -4.48
CA LEU A 908 3.62 -19.97 -3.65
C LEU A 908 2.19 -19.92 -3.09
N ALA A 909 1.46 -21.03 -3.20
CA ALA A 909 0.13 -21.15 -2.63
C ALA A 909 0.22 -21.12 -1.09
N ASP A 910 -0.69 -20.39 -0.46
CA ASP A 910 -0.85 -20.39 0.99
C ASP A 910 -1.17 -21.80 1.51
N LYS A 911 -0.33 -22.32 2.39
CA LYS A 911 -0.52 -23.65 3.00
C LYS A 911 -1.44 -23.63 4.23
N GLY A 912 -1.81 -22.45 4.72
CA GLY A 912 -2.53 -22.31 5.99
C GLY A 912 -3.92 -21.73 5.88
N GLY A 913 -4.36 -21.26 4.72
CA GLY A 913 -5.63 -20.56 4.62
C GLY A 913 -6.25 -20.53 3.24
N VAL A 914 -7.43 -19.98 3.22
CA VAL A 914 -8.28 -19.86 2.02
C VAL A 914 -8.03 -18.50 1.31
N ASN A 915 -7.22 -17.62 1.89
CA ASN A 915 -7.02 -16.27 1.42
C ASN A 915 -5.63 -16.07 0.85
N TYR A 916 -5.56 -15.98 -0.46
CA TYR A 916 -4.34 -15.75 -1.24
C TYR A 916 -3.80 -14.31 -1.10
N ASP A 917 -4.60 -13.38 -0.58
CA ASP A 917 -4.29 -11.94 -0.50
C ASP A 917 -3.05 -11.60 0.35
N VAL A 918 -2.65 -12.47 1.27
CA VAL A 918 -1.47 -12.26 2.13
C VAL A 918 -0.17 -12.18 1.32
N TYR A 919 -0.11 -12.82 0.16
CA TYR A 919 1.12 -12.94 -0.64
C TYR A 919 1.15 -12.08 -1.89
N THR A 920 0.06 -11.42 -2.26
CA THR A 920 -0.02 -10.62 -3.48
C THR A 920 0.92 -9.42 -3.48
N GLY A 921 1.23 -8.87 -2.30
CA GLY A 921 2.22 -7.81 -2.13
C GLY A 921 3.68 -8.30 -2.13
N LEU A 922 3.91 -9.57 -1.81
CA LEU A 922 5.24 -10.18 -1.68
C LEU A 922 5.73 -10.78 -3.01
N TYR A 923 4.84 -11.46 -3.74
CA TYR A 923 5.16 -12.15 -4.99
C TYR A 923 4.60 -11.41 -6.20
N ASP A 924 5.29 -11.56 -7.36
CA ASP A 924 4.82 -11.03 -8.63
C ASP A 924 3.86 -12.01 -9.31
N ASN A 925 2.59 -11.63 -9.46
CA ASN A 925 1.53 -12.44 -10.06
C ASN A 925 1.55 -12.44 -11.60
N ARG A 926 2.35 -11.57 -12.23
CA ARG A 926 2.39 -11.43 -13.69
C ARG A 926 2.93 -12.67 -14.40
N GLY A 927 3.75 -13.47 -13.69
CA GLY A 927 4.41 -14.64 -14.27
C GLY A 927 5.55 -14.24 -15.20
N LYS A 928 5.83 -15.08 -16.23
CA LYS A 928 6.87 -14.77 -17.19
C LYS A 928 6.39 -13.71 -18.19
N ILE A 929 7.19 -12.63 -18.32
CA ILE A 929 6.96 -11.54 -19.28
C ILE A 929 8.13 -11.50 -20.26
N THR A 930 7.85 -11.55 -21.56
CA THR A 930 8.85 -11.30 -22.60
C THR A 930 8.63 -9.89 -23.12
N TYR A 931 9.69 -9.07 -23.16
CA TYR A 931 9.57 -7.69 -23.63
C TYR A 931 10.66 -7.31 -24.64
N VAL A 932 10.35 -6.28 -25.39
CA VAL A 932 11.31 -5.57 -26.27
C VAL A 932 11.26 -4.09 -25.89
N ARG A 933 12.43 -3.48 -25.75
CA ARG A 933 12.60 -2.04 -25.54
C ARG A 933 13.49 -1.48 -26.64
N TRP A 934 13.11 -0.35 -27.21
CA TRP A 934 13.92 0.44 -28.11
C TRP A 934 14.11 1.83 -27.53
N LYS A 935 15.35 2.31 -27.45
CA LYS A 935 15.72 3.63 -26.97
C LYS A 935 16.55 4.32 -28.03
N LEU A 936 16.20 5.55 -28.36
CA LEU A 936 16.91 6.41 -29.31
C LEU A 936 17.28 7.71 -28.61
N SER A 937 18.56 8.05 -28.58
CA SER A 937 19.10 9.32 -28.10
C SER A 937 19.60 10.15 -29.29
N LEU A 938 19.18 11.42 -29.41
CA LEU A 938 19.46 12.35 -30.50
C LEU A 938 20.06 13.64 -29.97
#